data_9e334fa84409a2f756c53f4ef8d14fb5
#
_entry.id   9e334fa84409a2f756c53f4ef8d14fb5
#
_cell.length_a   1.000
_cell.length_b   1.000
_cell.length_c   1.000
_cell.angle_alpha   90.00
_cell.angle_beta   90.00
_cell.angle_gamma   90.00
#
_symmetry.space_group_name_H-M   'P 1'
#
loop_
_entity.id
_entity.type
_entity.pdbx_description
1 polymer ?
#
loop_
_entity_poly.entity_id
_entity_poly.type
_entity_poly.pdbx_seq_one_letter_code
_entity_poly.pdbx_strand_id
1 'polypeptide(L)'
;MIDTVHNNTFDAASSQEATCTEFMVPMRDGVRLATDVHLPAGFRPGIDAPLPAILERTPYGKRDVSRSEINRGEPAAHRGDIAAYFVARGFAVVFQDCRGRHASEGEFTKYLSEGPDGYDTLEWITQQDWSTGRVGTMGLSYAAHTQMAAACLNPPGLVCMVMDSGGFSNSYQCGIRQGGAFELKQATWAVNQAKGSQAVLNDPLLKAALDAQDLREWFSRMPWRPGESPLRFVPEYERYLFDQWTHETFDEFWQQPGIYAEGFYDTMARVPTVLMSSWYDAYVRSTMDNFAAMSKLDPVAAPTYLIMGSWLHGDRNVPFSGDVDFGPAARIEGQIAEDWLAFRAQWFDRWLKPATSGVKQSDPVARIFLMGGGSGARNGDGRMEHGGAWIQSSQWPLADTRFTHFYLREGGVLSETPPEESDASVSYAFDPSNPVPTIGGALTSGAPVFEGGAFDQREDERFFGTRNPGVPLAARNDIVVFETPPLEEDMAVVGPVVVRLWISSDAPDTDFTAKLIDVCPPNTDYPGGFAMNLTDGIFRCRFHNSWSEPEFLESGRIYEITIEPFATANLFKRGHRIRLDISSSNFPHFDVNPNSGESPALARAPRIAVNTVYLGTEHPSHLVLPIVPVNALRSLEALTDPNHA
;
A
#
# COMPACT_ATOMS: atom_id res chain seq x y z
N MET A 1 6.85 38.20 -11.56
CA MET A 1 6.29 39.02 -10.47
C MET A 1 4.79 38.91 -10.55
N ILE A 2 4.26 38.16 -9.67
CA ILE A 2 3.06 38.31 -8.83
C ILE A 2 2.86 36.93 -8.16
N ASP A 3 3.40 36.86 -6.94
CA ASP A 3 3.12 35.81 -6.00
C ASP A 3 1.64 35.91 -5.60
N THR A 4 0.83 34.93 -5.93
CA THR A 4 -0.43 34.68 -5.23
C THR A 4 -0.21 33.54 -4.27
N VAL A 5 0.23 33.88 -3.08
CA VAL A 5 0.12 33.05 -1.88
C VAL A 5 -1.38 32.83 -1.63
N HIS A 6 -1.90 31.65 -1.97
CA HIS A 6 -3.18 31.23 -1.44
C HIS A 6 -2.96 30.85 0.04
N ASN A 7 -3.22 31.84 0.90
CA ASN A 7 -3.50 31.58 2.31
C ASN A 7 -4.77 30.74 2.37
N ASN A 8 -4.64 29.45 2.62
CA ASN A 8 -5.70 28.63 3.18
C ASN A 8 -5.86 29.03 4.65
N THR A 9 -6.51 30.18 4.87
CA THR A 9 -7.10 30.50 6.16
C THR A 9 -8.30 29.58 6.32
N PHE A 10 -8.21 28.63 7.27
CA PHE A 10 -9.39 27.99 7.84
C PHE A 10 -10.41 29.10 8.13
N ASP A 11 -11.55 29.06 7.45
CA ASP A 11 -12.56 30.10 7.58
C ASP A 11 -13.13 30.03 9.01
N ALA A 12 -12.67 30.92 9.86
CA ALA A 12 -13.01 31.01 11.28
C ALA A 12 -14.44 31.50 11.54
N ALA A 13 -15.30 31.49 10.54
CA ALA A 13 -16.67 31.98 10.60
C ALA A 13 -17.66 30.90 11.00
N SER A 14 -17.51 30.29 12.13
CA SER A 14 -18.45 29.62 13.07
C SER A 14 -17.74 28.56 13.92
N SER A 15 -16.67 28.90 14.62
CA SER A 15 -16.02 28.00 15.56
C SER A 15 -16.91 27.85 16.83
N GLN A 16 -17.82 26.89 16.80
CA GLN A 16 -18.23 26.26 18.04
C GLN A 16 -16.97 25.61 18.62
N GLU A 17 -16.43 26.17 19.71
CA GLU A 17 -15.28 25.58 20.39
C GLU A 17 -15.62 24.13 20.73
N ALA A 18 -14.72 23.20 20.43
CA ALA A 18 -14.85 21.81 20.85
C ALA A 18 -14.26 21.63 22.24
N THR A 19 -14.95 20.91 23.12
CA THR A 19 -14.40 20.45 24.39
C THR A 19 -13.96 19.02 24.27
N CYS A 20 -12.79 18.70 24.83
CA CYS A 20 -12.22 17.36 24.85
C CYS A 20 -12.29 16.76 26.26
N THR A 21 -12.80 15.54 26.38
CA THR A 21 -12.79 14.76 27.63
C THR A 21 -12.11 13.43 27.38
N GLU A 22 -11.14 13.07 28.22
CA GLU A 22 -10.45 11.78 28.16
C GLU A 22 -11.17 10.72 28.98
N PHE A 23 -11.30 9.53 28.39
CA PHE A 23 -11.84 8.33 29.03
C PHE A 23 -10.82 7.19 28.92
N MET A 24 -10.76 6.36 29.94
CA MET A 24 -10.07 5.07 29.89
C MET A 24 -11.11 3.98 29.61
N VAL A 25 -11.31 3.67 28.33
CA VAL A 25 -12.36 2.74 27.87
C VAL A 25 -11.93 1.30 28.17
N PRO A 26 -12.70 0.52 28.95
CA PRO A 26 -12.35 -0.85 29.25
C PRO A 26 -12.64 -1.77 28.07
N MET A 27 -11.67 -2.60 27.74
CA MET A 27 -11.83 -3.70 26.80
C MET A 27 -12.32 -4.96 27.52
N ARG A 28 -12.81 -5.95 26.80
CA ARG A 28 -13.37 -7.22 27.33
C ARG A 28 -12.42 -7.99 28.26
N ASP A 29 -11.12 -7.80 28.10
CA ASP A 29 -10.06 -8.43 28.90
C ASP A 29 -9.60 -7.57 30.10
N GLY A 30 -10.23 -6.41 30.29
CA GLY A 30 -9.95 -5.48 31.38
C GLY A 30 -8.85 -4.46 31.12
N VAL A 31 -8.13 -4.55 30.00
CA VAL A 31 -7.20 -3.50 29.56
C VAL A 31 -7.98 -2.23 29.21
N ARG A 32 -7.45 -1.06 29.56
CA ARG A 32 -8.14 0.22 29.32
C ARG A 32 -7.41 1.02 28.25
N LEU A 33 -8.17 1.53 27.26
CA LEU A 33 -7.61 2.32 26.17
C LEU A 33 -7.95 3.81 26.34
N ALA A 34 -6.92 4.65 26.24
CA ALA A 34 -7.04 6.09 26.36
C ALA A 34 -7.78 6.68 25.15
N THR A 35 -8.90 7.32 25.41
CA THR A 35 -9.86 7.76 24.39
C THR A 35 -10.27 9.21 24.65
N ASP A 36 -10.01 10.09 23.69
CA ASP A 36 -10.46 11.47 23.71
C ASP A 36 -11.80 11.60 22.98
N VAL A 37 -12.81 12.17 23.64
CA VAL A 37 -14.11 12.47 23.07
C VAL A 37 -14.26 13.99 22.94
N HIS A 38 -14.46 14.46 21.72
CA HIS A 38 -14.65 15.87 21.41
C HIS A 38 -16.13 16.14 21.12
N LEU A 39 -16.73 17.07 21.86
CA LEU A 39 -18.12 17.47 21.75
C LEU A 39 -18.21 19.00 21.62
N PRO A 40 -19.35 19.56 21.14
CA PRO A 40 -19.57 21.02 21.16
C PRO A 40 -19.41 21.62 22.56
N ALA A 41 -18.80 22.78 22.66
CA ALA A 41 -18.66 23.47 23.95
C ALA A 41 -20.02 23.67 24.61
N GLY A 42 -20.11 23.29 25.90
CA GLY A 42 -21.35 23.37 26.66
C GLY A 42 -22.36 22.26 26.36
N PHE A 43 -22.03 21.26 25.57
CA PHE A 43 -22.87 20.09 25.32
C PHE A 43 -23.15 19.33 26.63
N ARG A 44 -24.42 18.98 26.88
CA ARG A 44 -24.87 18.30 28.09
C ARG A 44 -25.35 16.88 27.73
N PRO A 45 -24.53 15.85 27.98
CA PRO A 45 -24.94 14.46 27.74
C PRO A 45 -26.26 14.13 28.48
N GLY A 46 -27.15 13.40 27.79
CA GLY A 46 -28.46 13.02 28.32
C GLY A 46 -29.51 14.16 28.36
N ILE A 47 -29.16 15.41 28.00
CA ILE A 47 -30.06 16.56 27.92
C ILE A 47 -30.16 17.08 26.48
N ASP A 48 -29.02 17.36 25.86
CA ASP A 48 -28.97 17.80 24.47
C ASP A 48 -29.15 16.60 23.51
N ALA A 49 -29.59 16.84 22.29
CA ALA A 49 -29.81 15.76 21.33
C ALA A 49 -28.50 15.02 21.03
N PRO A 50 -28.47 13.70 21.10
CA PRO A 50 -27.25 12.93 20.86
C PRO A 50 -26.73 13.10 19.42
N LEU A 51 -25.42 12.95 19.26
CA LEU A 51 -24.71 13.17 18.01
C LEU A 51 -24.25 11.84 17.38
N PRO A 52 -24.23 11.72 16.06
CA PRO A 52 -23.50 10.64 15.40
C PRO A 52 -21.99 10.82 15.63
N ALA A 53 -21.26 9.71 15.74
CA ALA A 53 -19.84 9.72 16.09
C ALA A 53 -18.94 9.40 14.90
N ILE A 54 -17.73 9.98 14.90
CA ILE A 54 -16.63 9.64 13.99
C ILE A 54 -15.48 9.12 14.85
N LEU A 55 -14.99 7.91 14.56
CA LEU A 55 -13.92 7.25 15.30
C LEU A 55 -12.65 7.11 14.44
N GLU A 56 -11.49 7.48 15.00
CA GLU A 56 -10.16 7.08 14.53
C GLU A 56 -9.39 6.42 15.67
N ARG A 57 -8.90 5.18 15.46
CA ARG A 57 -7.98 4.48 16.36
C ARG A 57 -6.59 4.48 15.75
N THR A 58 -5.57 4.86 16.53
CA THR A 58 -4.23 5.12 16.01
C THR A 58 -3.12 4.70 16.99
N PRO A 59 -2.00 4.12 16.49
CA PRO A 59 -0.82 3.89 17.32
C PRO A 59 0.12 5.11 17.39
N TYR A 60 -0.25 6.24 16.76
CA TYR A 60 0.62 7.40 16.52
C TYR A 60 0.33 8.59 17.45
N GLY A 61 -0.48 8.38 18.51
CA GLY A 61 -0.87 9.42 19.47
C GLY A 61 -2.15 10.15 19.10
N LYS A 62 -3.21 9.95 19.92
CA LYS A 62 -4.53 10.54 19.71
C LYS A 62 -4.58 12.07 19.80
N ARG A 63 -3.51 12.70 20.29
CA ARG A 63 -3.36 14.16 20.39
C ARG A 63 -2.30 14.73 19.45
N ASP A 64 -1.57 13.85 18.74
CA ASP A 64 -0.52 14.28 17.85
C ASP A 64 -1.08 14.71 16.48
N VAL A 65 -0.18 15.15 15.62
CA VAL A 65 -0.48 15.47 14.23
C VAL A 65 -1.09 14.25 13.53
N SER A 66 -2.16 14.46 12.79
CA SER A 66 -2.82 13.40 12.06
C SER A 66 -2.01 13.00 10.82
N ARG A 67 -1.68 11.72 10.72
CA ARG A 67 -1.04 11.20 9.51
C ARG A 67 -1.95 11.27 8.27
N SER A 68 -3.26 11.24 8.47
CA SER A 68 -4.23 11.41 7.39
C SER A 68 -4.22 12.80 6.75
N GLU A 69 -3.62 13.79 7.42
CA GLU A 69 -3.58 15.18 6.97
C GLU A 69 -2.15 15.63 6.61
N ILE A 70 -1.18 14.72 6.56
CA ILE A 70 0.19 15.06 6.16
C ILE A 70 0.26 15.12 4.64
N ASN A 71 0.60 16.30 4.13
CA ASN A 71 0.98 16.52 2.74
C ASN A 71 2.41 17.07 2.70
N ARG A 72 3.17 16.73 1.66
CA ARG A 72 4.53 17.27 1.51
C ARG A 72 4.48 18.79 1.29
N GLY A 73 5.17 19.53 2.14
CA GLY A 73 5.28 20.99 2.04
C GLY A 73 4.22 21.79 2.76
N GLU A 74 3.24 21.15 3.39
CA GLU A 74 2.22 21.82 4.20
C GLU A 74 2.33 21.43 5.69
N PRO A 75 1.99 22.32 6.62
CA PRO A 75 1.88 21.97 8.05
C PRO A 75 0.81 20.91 8.21
N ALA A 76 1.15 19.82 8.88
CA ALA A 76 0.17 18.78 9.17
C ALA A 76 -0.82 19.26 10.25
N ALA A 77 -2.11 18.95 10.08
CA ALA A 77 -3.15 19.31 11.03
C ALA A 77 -3.07 18.45 12.30
N HIS A 78 -3.27 19.08 13.45
CA HIS A 78 -3.44 18.35 14.70
C HIS A 78 -4.83 17.73 14.77
N ARG A 79 -4.96 16.59 15.46
CA ARG A 79 -6.25 15.91 15.64
C ARG A 79 -7.28 16.80 16.31
N GLY A 80 -6.88 17.73 17.19
CA GLY A 80 -7.77 18.74 17.76
C GLY A 80 -8.45 19.63 16.72
N ASP A 81 -7.72 20.06 15.69
CA ASP A 81 -8.25 20.90 14.60
C ASP A 81 -9.25 20.12 13.74
N ILE A 82 -8.91 18.85 13.45
CA ILE A 82 -9.79 17.93 12.73
C ILE A 82 -11.07 17.67 13.54
N ALA A 83 -10.94 17.45 14.85
CA ALA A 83 -12.10 17.31 15.74
C ALA A 83 -13.00 18.55 15.70
N ALA A 84 -12.42 19.75 15.83
CA ALA A 84 -13.17 21.00 15.78
C ALA A 84 -13.94 21.16 14.45
N TYR A 85 -13.31 20.78 13.32
CA TYR A 85 -13.95 20.81 12.01
C TYR A 85 -15.22 19.92 11.92
N PHE A 86 -15.17 18.70 12.44
CA PHE A 86 -16.31 17.79 12.41
C PHE A 86 -17.33 18.11 13.53
N VAL A 87 -16.88 18.55 14.70
CA VAL A 87 -17.76 18.98 15.79
C VAL A 87 -18.63 20.17 15.36
N ALA A 88 -18.05 21.15 14.66
CA ALA A 88 -18.79 22.29 14.10
C ALA A 88 -19.88 21.86 13.07
N ARG A 89 -19.75 20.64 12.54
CA ARG A 89 -20.72 20.03 11.61
C ARG A 89 -21.71 19.08 12.28
N GLY A 90 -21.74 19.04 13.63
CA GLY A 90 -22.71 18.26 14.39
C GLY A 90 -22.36 16.78 14.53
N PHE A 91 -21.08 16.45 14.62
CA PHE A 91 -20.59 15.12 14.97
C PHE A 91 -19.91 15.14 16.35
N ALA A 92 -19.97 14.03 17.06
CA ALA A 92 -19.01 13.72 18.11
C ALA A 92 -17.75 13.12 17.46
N VAL A 93 -16.55 13.50 17.92
CA VAL A 93 -15.31 12.95 17.34
C VAL A 93 -14.53 12.21 18.43
N VAL A 94 -14.14 10.98 18.14
CA VAL A 94 -13.47 10.08 19.08
C VAL A 94 -12.11 9.69 18.51
N PHE A 95 -11.05 10.03 19.23
CA PHE A 95 -9.69 9.56 18.95
C PHE A 95 -9.22 8.63 20.06
N GLN A 96 -8.72 7.46 19.70
CA GLN A 96 -8.25 6.45 20.65
C GLN A 96 -6.83 6.00 20.33
N ASP A 97 -5.98 5.96 21.36
CA ASP A 97 -4.67 5.31 21.29
C ASP A 97 -4.85 3.79 21.25
N CYS A 98 -4.18 3.11 20.31
CA CYS A 98 -4.14 1.65 20.27
C CYS A 98 -3.49 1.06 21.53
N ARG A 99 -3.83 -0.18 21.85
CA ARG A 99 -3.30 -0.95 22.99
C ARG A 99 -1.76 -0.87 23.07
N GLY A 100 -1.23 -0.63 24.27
CA GLY A 100 0.21 -0.52 24.51
C GLY A 100 0.89 0.69 23.86
N ARG A 101 0.11 1.67 23.39
CA ARG A 101 0.64 2.91 22.78
C ARG A 101 0.20 4.14 23.57
N HIS A 102 1.11 5.13 23.66
CA HIS A 102 0.88 6.43 24.30
C HIS A 102 0.25 6.30 25.70
N ALA A 103 -1.00 6.73 25.89
CA ALA A 103 -1.69 6.69 27.17
C ALA A 103 -2.54 5.43 27.39
N SER A 104 -2.64 4.54 26.41
CA SER A 104 -3.35 3.26 26.53
C SER A 104 -2.53 2.21 27.28
N GLU A 105 -3.23 1.39 28.07
CA GLU A 105 -2.65 0.26 28.79
C GLU A 105 -2.39 -0.96 27.85
N GLY A 106 -1.78 -1.99 28.42
CA GLY A 106 -1.52 -3.27 27.76
C GLY A 106 -0.20 -3.33 27.00
N GLU A 107 0.03 -4.43 26.31
CA GLU A 107 1.21 -4.68 25.47
C GLU A 107 0.87 -4.42 24.00
N PHE A 108 1.75 -3.76 23.27
CA PHE A 108 1.58 -3.53 21.85
C PHE A 108 1.95 -4.79 21.06
N THR A 109 0.93 -5.39 20.45
CA THR A 109 1.09 -6.48 19.47
C THR A 109 0.59 -5.98 18.12
N LYS A 110 1.50 -5.68 17.22
CA LYS A 110 1.17 -5.01 15.96
C LYS A 110 0.05 -5.72 15.20
N TYR A 111 -1.09 -5.03 15.01
CA TYR A 111 -2.32 -5.42 14.31
C TYR A 111 -3.21 -6.45 15.03
N LEU A 112 -2.67 -7.34 15.88
CA LEU A 112 -3.40 -8.54 16.33
C LEU A 112 -4.54 -8.26 17.32
N SER A 113 -4.42 -7.22 18.14
CA SER A 113 -5.47 -6.83 19.10
C SER A 113 -6.54 -5.90 18.51
N GLU A 114 -6.36 -5.40 17.28
CA GLU A 114 -7.16 -4.30 16.75
C GLU A 114 -8.63 -4.68 16.48
N GLY A 115 -8.91 -5.93 16.16
CA GLY A 115 -10.27 -6.42 15.95
C GLY A 115 -11.12 -6.36 17.22
N PRO A 116 -10.75 -7.12 18.28
CA PRO A 116 -11.47 -7.09 19.57
C PRO A 116 -11.54 -5.70 20.20
N ASP A 117 -10.42 -4.95 20.21
CA ASP A 117 -10.38 -3.60 20.78
C ASP A 117 -11.26 -2.62 20.01
N GLY A 118 -11.30 -2.72 18.69
CA GLY A 118 -12.18 -1.92 17.84
C GLY A 118 -13.65 -2.23 18.06
N TYR A 119 -14.00 -3.52 18.20
CA TYR A 119 -15.34 -3.96 18.53
C TYR A 119 -15.81 -3.35 19.87
N ASP A 120 -15.03 -3.53 20.94
CA ASP A 120 -15.38 -3.07 22.29
C ASP A 120 -15.48 -1.54 22.35
N THR A 121 -14.64 -0.83 21.60
CA THR A 121 -14.69 0.63 21.49
C THR A 121 -15.97 1.09 20.80
N LEU A 122 -16.36 0.46 19.69
CA LEU A 122 -17.60 0.77 18.99
C LEU A 122 -18.82 0.47 19.86
N GLU A 123 -18.83 -0.67 20.53
CA GLU A 123 -19.90 -1.01 21.48
C GLU A 123 -20.00 0.04 22.61
N TRP A 124 -18.86 0.44 23.20
CA TRP A 124 -18.83 1.48 24.24
C TRP A 124 -19.42 2.82 23.73
N ILE A 125 -19.07 3.24 22.51
CA ILE A 125 -19.61 4.48 21.93
C ILE A 125 -21.14 4.42 21.80
N THR A 126 -21.70 3.26 21.43
CA THR A 126 -23.16 3.12 21.27
C THR A 126 -23.92 3.27 22.59
N GLN A 127 -23.27 3.08 23.72
CA GLN A 127 -23.86 3.14 25.06
C GLN A 127 -23.76 4.52 25.73
N GLN A 128 -23.14 5.50 25.05
CA GLN A 128 -22.94 6.83 25.65
C GLN A 128 -24.14 7.75 25.46
N ASP A 129 -24.50 8.50 26.48
CA ASP A 129 -25.63 9.45 26.46
C ASP A 129 -25.48 10.59 25.42
N TRP A 130 -24.26 10.83 24.94
CA TRP A 130 -23.99 11.81 23.89
C TRP A 130 -24.09 11.21 22.48
N SER A 131 -24.18 9.90 22.32
CA SER A 131 -24.11 9.19 21.05
C SER A 131 -25.50 8.78 20.56
N THR A 132 -25.72 8.91 19.24
CA THR A 132 -26.89 8.30 18.58
C THR A 132 -26.76 6.79 18.40
N GLY A 133 -25.63 6.20 18.77
CA GLY A 133 -25.28 4.80 18.47
C GLY A 133 -24.84 4.58 17.01
N ARG A 134 -24.70 5.62 16.18
CA ARG A 134 -24.26 5.53 14.79
C ARG A 134 -22.82 6.04 14.69
N VAL A 135 -21.91 5.18 14.24
CA VAL A 135 -20.47 5.48 14.21
C VAL A 135 -19.93 5.28 12.78
N GLY A 136 -19.28 6.31 12.27
CA GLY A 136 -18.41 6.19 11.08
C GLY A 136 -16.96 6.09 11.51
N THR A 137 -16.14 5.42 10.74
CA THR A 137 -14.71 5.32 11.02
C THR A 137 -13.87 5.93 9.92
N MET A 138 -12.68 6.44 10.26
CA MET A 138 -11.75 7.04 9.30
C MET A 138 -10.29 6.74 9.69
N GLY A 139 -9.38 6.93 8.77
CA GLY A 139 -7.95 6.96 9.03
C GLY A 139 -7.09 6.39 7.91
N LEU A 140 -5.81 6.78 7.97
CA LEU A 140 -4.76 6.39 7.05
C LEU A 140 -3.90 5.27 7.65
N SER A 141 -3.44 4.34 6.80
CA SER A 141 -2.40 3.38 7.18
C SER A 141 -2.86 2.45 8.32
N TYR A 142 -2.19 2.46 9.44
CA TYR A 142 -2.58 1.67 10.61
C TYR A 142 -4.03 1.97 11.05
N ALA A 143 -4.46 3.22 10.99
CA ALA A 143 -5.84 3.57 11.32
C ALA A 143 -6.87 3.06 10.29
N ALA A 144 -6.46 2.68 9.08
CA ALA A 144 -7.30 1.90 8.15
C ALA A 144 -7.29 0.41 8.52
N HIS A 145 -6.16 -0.14 8.97
CA HIS A 145 -6.12 -1.53 9.46
C HIS A 145 -7.02 -1.73 10.68
N THR A 146 -7.08 -0.76 11.62
CA THR A 146 -7.98 -0.84 12.79
C THR A 146 -9.46 -0.90 12.40
N GLN A 147 -9.86 -0.19 11.33
CA GLN A 147 -11.23 -0.20 10.80
C GLN A 147 -11.59 -1.58 10.24
N MET A 148 -10.75 -2.12 9.34
CA MET A 148 -10.97 -3.43 8.74
C MET A 148 -10.99 -4.54 9.80
N ALA A 149 -10.05 -4.48 10.75
CA ALA A 149 -9.98 -5.45 11.84
C ALA A 149 -11.28 -5.50 12.67
N ALA A 150 -11.82 -4.32 13.04
CA ALA A 150 -13.09 -4.23 13.73
C ALA A 150 -14.26 -4.70 12.86
N ALA A 151 -14.29 -4.30 11.57
CA ALA A 151 -15.36 -4.67 10.64
C ALA A 151 -15.46 -6.19 10.44
N CYS A 152 -14.35 -6.93 10.47
CA CYS A 152 -14.33 -8.40 10.41
C CYS A 152 -15.20 -9.05 11.52
N LEU A 153 -15.34 -8.40 12.67
CA LEU A 153 -16.10 -8.89 13.82
C LEU A 153 -17.55 -8.38 13.86
N ASN A 154 -17.99 -7.61 12.86
CA ASN A 154 -19.34 -7.07 12.74
C ASN A 154 -19.82 -6.35 14.02
N PRO A 155 -19.12 -5.29 14.48
CA PRO A 155 -19.43 -4.60 15.73
C PRO A 155 -20.73 -3.81 15.66
N PRO A 156 -21.42 -3.60 16.82
CA PRO A 156 -22.59 -2.74 16.87
C PRO A 156 -22.23 -1.29 16.56
N GLY A 157 -23.17 -0.58 15.95
CA GLY A 157 -23.06 0.86 15.71
C GLY A 157 -22.19 1.27 14.52
N LEU A 158 -21.38 0.40 13.94
CA LEU A 158 -20.62 0.71 12.72
C LEU A 158 -21.57 0.95 11.55
N VAL A 159 -21.50 2.12 10.91
CA VAL A 159 -22.42 2.56 9.84
C VAL A 159 -21.73 2.82 8.52
N CYS A 160 -20.50 3.33 8.53
CA CYS A 160 -19.72 3.58 7.33
C CYS A 160 -18.22 3.68 7.64
N MET A 161 -17.37 3.48 6.61
CA MET A 161 -15.91 3.52 6.75
C MET A 161 -15.27 4.40 5.67
N VAL A 162 -14.19 5.10 6.02
CA VAL A 162 -13.27 5.77 5.08
C VAL A 162 -11.87 5.23 5.36
N MET A 163 -11.42 4.33 4.52
CA MET A 163 -10.16 3.63 4.67
C MET A 163 -9.15 4.13 3.64
N ASP A 164 -8.07 4.73 4.12
CA ASP A 164 -7.01 5.28 3.29
C ASP A 164 -5.74 4.44 3.46
N SER A 165 -5.24 3.89 2.35
CA SER A 165 -3.93 3.23 2.27
C SER A 165 -3.71 2.18 3.37
N GLY A 166 -4.66 1.24 3.49
CA GLY A 166 -4.60 0.19 4.52
C GLY A 166 -5.86 -0.69 4.53
N GLY A 167 -5.98 -1.51 5.59
CA GLY A 167 -7.01 -2.55 5.68
C GLY A 167 -6.56 -3.82 4.95
N PHE A 168 -5.90 -4.74 5.65
CA PHE A 168 -5.42 -5.97 5.01
C PHE A 168 -6.56 -6.82 4.48
N SER A 169 -6.51 -7.18 3.19
CA SER A 169 -7.23 -8.32 2.66
C SER A 169 -6.58 -9.60 3.18
N ASN A 170 -5.29 -9.74 2.91
CA ASN A 170 -4.44 -10.84 3.36
C ASN A 170 -3.00 -10.33 3.51
N SER A 171 -2.55 -10.14 4.75
CA SER A 171 -1.23 -9.58 5.04
C SER A 171 -0.07 -10.53 4.67
N TYR A 172 -0.35 -11.81 4.52
CA TYR A 172 0.60 -12.81 4.03
C TYR A 172 0.92 -12.61 2.53
N GLN A 173 0.04 -11.93 1.77
CA GLN A 173 0.22 -11.66 0.35
C GLN A 173 0.44 -10.18 0.03
N CYS A 174 0.32 -9.28 1.02
CA CYS A 174 0.51 -7.85 0.82
C CYS A 174 0.74 -7.12 2.14
N GLY A 175 1.83 -6.42 2.25
CA GLY A 175 2.12 -5.47 3.31
C GLY A 175 2.88 -6.04 4.52
N ILE A 176 2.92 -7.37 4.74
CA ILE A 176 3.85 -8.02 5.67
C ILE A 176 4.69 -9.04 4.91
N ARG A 177 4.05 -9.87 4.09
CA ARG A 177 4.69 -10.78 3.14
C ARG A 177 4.10 -10.59 1.74
N GLN A 178 4.84 -11.02 0.74
CA GLN A 178 4.38 -11.16 -0.64
C GLN A 178 5.05 -12.38 -1.27
N GLY A 179 4.28 -13.26 -1.88
CA GLY A 179 4.82 -14.44 -2.54
C GLY A 179 5.73 -15.30 -1.65
N GLY A 180 5.51 -15.32 -0.34
CA GLY A 180 6.32 -16.03 0.64
C GLY A 180 7.55 -15.27 1.17
N ALA A 181 7.98 -14.18 0.55
CA ALA A 181 9.07 -13.33 1.03
C ALA A 181 8.57 -12.32 2.09
N PHE A 182 9.44 -11.94 3.02
CA PHE A 182 9.12 -10.97 4.08
C PHE A 182 9.46 -9.55 3.65
N GLU A 183 8.53 -8.60 3.86
CA GLU A 183 8.76 -7.19 3.54
C GLU A 183 9.53 -6.49 4.66
N LEU A 184 10.78 -6.08 4.38
CA LEU A 184 11.68 -5.49 5.37
C LEU A 184 11.29 -4.08 5.86
N LYS A 185 10.25 -3.47 5.26
CA LYS A 185 9.62 -2.28 5.84
C LYS A 185 9.06 -2.54 7.26
N GLN A 186 8.77 -3.79 7.60
CA GLN A 186 8.36 -4.15 8.95
C GLN A 186 9.49 -3.90 9.95
N ALA A 187 10.75 -4.15 9.56
CA ALA A 187 11.93 -3.92 10.39
C ALA A 187 12.19 -2.41 10.61
N THR A 188 12.17 -1.60 9.55
CA THR A 188 12.32 -0.14 9.66
C THR A 188 11.21 0.49 10.48
N TRP A 189 9.95 0.07 10.24
CA TRP A 189 8.80 0.54 10.99
C TRP A 189 8.93 0.19 12.49
N ALA A 190 9.32 -1.03 12.82
CA ALA A 190 9.49 -1.49 14.20
C ALA A 190 10.50 -0.60 14.96
N VAL A 191 11.67 -0.34 14.37
CA VAL A 191 12.71 0.49 15.00
C VAL A 191 12.21 1.94 15.16
N ASN A 192 11.58 2.51 14.14
CA ASN A 192 11.08 3.88 14.20
C ASN A 192 9.96 4.04 15.24
N GLN A 193 9.06 3.05 15.38
CA GLN A 193 7.99 3.10 16.36
C GLN A 193 8.47 2.79 17.79
N ALA A 194 9.48 1.93 17.96
CA ALA A 194 10.06 1.65 19.26
C ALA A 194 10.61 2.92 19.94
N LYS A 195 11.17 3.85 19.18
CA LYS A 195 11.67 5.15 19.68
C LYS A 195 10.60 5.99 20.37
N GLY A 196 9.35 5.84 19.99
CA GLY A 196 8.18 6.52 20.57
C GLY A 196 7.41 5.67 21.61
N SER A 197 7.90 4.48 21.99
CA SER A 197 7.25 3.69 23.04
C SER A 197 7.42 4.32 24.43
N GLN A 198 6.46 4.08 25.32
CA GLN A 198 6.52 4.63 26.68
C GLN A 198 7.77 4.17 27.45
N ALA A 199 8.20 2.90 27.24
CA ALA A 199 9.42 2.38 27.83
C ALA A 199 10.65 3.21 27.44
N VAL A 200 10.76 3.57 26.16
CA VAL A 200 11.88 4.36 25.63
C VAL A 200 11.78 5.83 26.05
N LEU A 201 10.59 6.43 26.02
CA LEU A 201 10.40 7.84 26.41
C LEU A 201 10.67 8.08 27.88
N ASN A 202 10.44 7.08 28.74
CA ASN A 202 10.67 7.16 30.18
C ASN A 202 12.13 6.80 30.58
N ASP A 203 12.96 6.30 29.67
CA ASP A 203 14.36 5.99 29.90
C ASP A 203 15.28 6.76 28.93
N PRO A 204 15.89 7.87 29.38
CA PRO A 204 16.77 8.69 28.53
C PRO A 204 18.00 7.94 28.00
N LEU A 205 18.50 6.92 28.71
CA LEU A 205 19.65 6.12 28.25
C LEU A 205 19.22 5.17 27.12
N LEU A 206 18.08 4.53 27.28
CA LEU A 206 17.50 3.67 26.25
C LEU A 206 17.15 4.49 25.01
N LYS A 207 16.56 5.67 25.20
CA LYS A 207 16.26 6.59 24.10
C LYS A 207 17.54 6.98 23.34
N ALA A 208 18.57 7.40 24.03
CA ALA A 208 19.84 7.76 23.40
C ALA A 208 20.49 6.58 22.67
N ALA A 209 20.41 5.37 23.23
CA ALA A 209 20.93 4.15 22.60
C ALA A 209 20.18 3.79 21.30
N LEU A 210 18.85 3.98 21.26
CA LEU A 210 18.05 3.75 20.04
C LEU A 210 18.22 4.85 19.00
N ASP A 211 18.31 6.11 19.43
CA ASP A 211 18.52 7.24 18.51
C ASP A 211 19.90 7.19 17.83
N ALA A 212 20.89 6.58 18.50
CA ALA A 212 22.23 6.37 17.95
C ALA A 212 22.34 5.22 16.94
N GLN A 213 21.27 4.42 16.73
CA GLN A 213 21.31 3.31 15.77
C GLN A 213 21.29 3.85 14.32
N ASP A 214 22.27 3.46 13.54
CA ASP A 214 22.26 3.65 12.08
C ASP A 214 21.57 2.45 11.41
N LEU A 215 20.36 2.67 10.91
CA LEU A 215 19.58 1.62 10.24
C LEU A 215 20.23 1.15 8.93
N ARG A 216 20.92 2.02 8.18
CA ARG A 216 21.63 1.58 6.97
C ARG A 216 22.78 0.63 7.33
N GLU A 217 23.50 0.90 8.41
CA GLU A 217 24.54 -0.02 8.92
C GLU A 217 23.91 -1.37 9.37
N TRP A 218 22.77 -1.32 10.07
CA TRP A 218 22.07 -2.55 10.48
C TRP A 218 21.56 -3.36 9.28
N PHE A 219 21.04 -2.73 8.25
CA PHE A 219 20.60 -3.42 7.03
C PHE A 219 21.76 -4.08 6.28
N SER A 220 22.99 -3.55 6.39
CA SER A 220 24.18 -4.22 5.82
C SER A 220 24.54 -5.53 6.52
N ARG A 221 23.93 -5.80 7.68
CA ARG A 221 24.15 -7.01 8.50
C ARG A 221 22.94 -7.96 8.49
N MET A 222 22.03 -7.79 7.54
CA MET A 222 20.87 -8.69 7.40
C MET A 222 21.31 -10.14 7.08
N PRO A 223 20.56 -11.16 7.51
CA PRO A 223 19.36 -11.07 8.36
C PRO A 223 19.69 -10.80 9.83
N TRP A 224 18.82 -10.04 10.52
CA TRP A 224 18.92 -9.86 11.96
C TRP A 224 18.52 -11.14 12.70
N ARG A 225 18.94 -11.24 13.96
CA ARG A 225 18.59 -12.35 14.84
C ARG A 225 18.01 -11.84 16.16
N PRO A 226 17.16 -12.63 16.84
CA PRO A 226 16.70 -12.30 18.19
C PRO A 226 17.89 -12.05 19.12
N GLY A 227 17.88 -10.90 19.81
CA GLY A 227 18.96 -10.44 20.68
C GLY A 227 20.15 -9.77 19.97
N GLU A 228 20.20 -9.85 18.63
CA GLU A 228 21.26 -9.27 17.77
C GLU A 228 20.64 -8.31 16.72
N SER A 229 19.67 -7.51 17.13
CA SER A 229 19.00 -6.53 16.30
C SER A 229 19.08 -5.13 16.92
N PRO A 230 18.75 -4.05 16.20
CA PRO A 230 18.64 -2.72 16.78
C PRO A 230 17.57 -2.64 17.89
N LEU A 231 16.64 -3.61 17.93
CA LEU A 231 15.53 -3.68 18.89
C LEU A 231 15.84 -4.49 20.15
N ARG A 232 17.02 -5.07 20.30
CA ARG A 232 17.39 -5.96 21.41
C ARG A 232 17.13 -5.40 22.82
N PHE A 233 17.03 -4.08 22.96
CA PHE A 233 16.72 -3.41 24.23
C PHE A 233 15.23 -3.04 24.39
N VAL A 234 14.39 -3.34 23.38
CA VAL A 234 12.94 -3.13 23.38
C VAL A 234 12.26 -4.44 22.98
N PRO A 235 12.27 -5.45 23.88
CA PRO A 235 11.96 -6.84 23.52
C PRO A 235 10.54 -7.05 23.00
N GLU A 236 9.57 -6.20 23.35
CA GLU A 236 8.21 -6.26 22.80
C GLU A 236 8.19 -5.99 21.29
N TYR A 237 8.99 -5.00 20.82
CA TYR A 237 9.10 -4.67 19.40
C TYR A 237 9.94 -5.69 18.64
N GLU A 238 10.99 -6.23 19.28
CA GLU A 238 11.78 -7.31 18.68
C GLU A 238 10.94 -8.57 18.50
N ARG A 239 10.14 -8.95 19.52
CA ARG A 239 9.31 -10.15 19.51
C ARG A 239 8.32 -10.12 18.36
N TYR A 240 7.45 -9.10 18.25
CA TYR A 240 6.45 -9.10 17.19
C TYR A 240 7.07 -9.03 15.78
N LEU A 241 8.23 -8.36 15.61
CA LEU A 241 8.94 -8.34 14.35
C LEU A 241 9.37 -9.75 13.94
N PHE A 242 10.01 -10.48 14.86
CA PHE A 242 10.45 -11.84 14.58
C PHE A 242 9.28 -12.83 14.49
N ASP A 243 8.19 -12.63 15.22
CA ASP A 243 6.98 -13.43 15.05
C ASP A 243 6.46 -13.33 13.61
N GLN A 244 6.37 -12.13 13.05
CA GLN A 244 5.96 -11.92 11.65
C GLN A 244 6.98 -12.47 10.65
N TRP A 245 8.28 -12.38 10.95
CA TRP A 245 9.35 -12.78 10.04
C TRP A 245 9.54 -14.30 10.00
N THR A 246 9.40 -14.97 11.12
CA THR A 246 9.64 -16.43 11.23
C THR A 246 8.40 -17.29 10.99
N HIS A 247 7.18 -16.74 11.02
CA HIS A 247 5.98 -17.43 10.55
C HIS A 247 5.96 -17.41 9.00
N GLU A 248 6.75 -18.29 8.39
CA GLU A 248 6.94 -18.33 6.95
C GLU A 248 5.78 -19.00 6.20
N THR A 249 5.06 -19.90 6.87
CA THR A 249 3.89 -20.61 6.31
C THR A 249 2.60 -19.90 6.64
N PHE A 250 1.60 -20.03 5.74
CA PHE A 250 0.25 -19.53 5.99
C PHE A 250 -0.48 -20.46 6.95
N ASP A 251 -0.48 -20.11 8.22
CA ASP A 251 -1.06 -20.86 9.33
C ASP A 251 -2.08 -20.02 10.14
N GLU A 252 -2.49 -20.49 11.31
CA GLU A 252 -3.45 -19.81 12.19
C GLU A 252 -2.97 -18.40 12.63
N PHE A 253 -1.66 -18.14 12.66
CA PHE A 253 -1.12 -16.82 12.97
C PHE A 253 -1.60 -15.77 11.96
N TRP A 254 -1.65 -16.13 10.67
CA TRP A 254 -2.07 -15.22 9.59
C TRP A 254 -3.58 -15.07 9.45
N GLN A 255 -4.37 -15.99 10.02
CA GLN A 255 -5.84 -16.06 9.84
C GLN A 255 -6.63 -15.22 10.86
N GLN A 256 -6.03 -14.17 11.41
CA GLN A 256 -6.64 -13.32 12.43
C GLN A 256 -7.32 -12.07 11.84
N PRO A 257 -8.39 -11.54 12.48
CA PRO A 257 -9.17 -10.39 11.94
C PRO A 257 -8.33 -9.16 11.61
N GLY A 258 -7.26 -8.90 12.36
CA GLY A 258 -6.41 -7.71 12.16
C GLY A 258 -5.53 -7.75 10.91
N ILE A 259 -5.32 -8.94 10.34
CA ILE A 259 -4.36 -9.17 9.25
C ILE A 259 -4.91 -10.05 8.10
N TYR A 260 -6.16 -10.51 8.18
CA TYR A 260 -6.77 -11.41 7.20
C TYR A 260 -8.29 -11.20 7.07
N ALA A 261 -8.70 -10.12 6.40
CA ALA A 261 -10.13 -9.86 6.18
C ALA A 261 -10.78 -10.85 5.21
N GLU A 262 -10.00 -11.45 4.31
CA GLU A 262 -10.45 -12.42 3.30
C GLU A 262 -11.22 -13.60 3.91
N GLY A 263 -10.80 -14.08 5.09
CA GLY A 263 -11.49 -15.12 5.85
C GLY A 263 -12.80 -14.67 6.53
N PHE A 264 -13.13 -13.38 6.50
CA PHE A 264 -14.27 -12.79 7.19
C PHE A 264 -15.29 -12.11 6.28
N TYR A 265 -15.08 -12.05 4.97
CA TYR A 265 -15.97 -11.33 4.04
C TYR A 265 -17.45 -11.76 4.14
N ASP A 266 -17.72 -13.04 4.43
CA ASP A 266 -19.09 -13.52 4.56
C ASP A 266 -19.80 -13.03 5.84
N THR A 267 -19.05 -12.75 6.90
CA THR A 267 -19.56 -12.46 8.25
C THR A 267 -19.32 -11.03 8.72
N MET A 268 -18.43 -10.28 8.04
CA MET A 268 -18.06 -8.91 8.40
C MET A 268 -19.22 -7.93 8.31
N ALA A 269 -19.06 -6.77 8.93
CA ALA A 269 -19.99 -5.66 8.82
C ALA A 269 -20.15 -5.23 7.34
N ARG A 270 -21.40 -5.20 6.88
CA ARG A 270 -21.76 -4.72 5.53
C ARG A 270 -22.20 -3.28 5.62
N VAL A 271 -21.27 -2.38 5.40
CA VAL A 271 -21.49 -0.94 5.52
C VAL A 271 -20.87 -0.19 4.34
N PRO A 272 -21.45 0.95 3.94
CA PRO A 272 -20.86 1.81 2.92
C PRO A 272 -19.39 2.12 3.23
N THR A 273 -18.50 1.88 2.26
CA THR A 273 -17.06 1.98 2.47
C THR A 273 -16.37 2.70 1.32
N VAL A 274 -15.47 3.63 1.63
CA VAL A 274 -14.48 4.15 0.70
C VAL A 274 -13.16 3.44 0.94
N LEU A 275 -12.62 2.83 -0.10
CA LEU A 275 -11.27 2.26 -0.15
C LEU A 275 -10.41 3.19 -1.02
N MET A 276 -9.35 3.74 -0.45
CA MET A 276 -8.43 4.60 -1.17
C MET A 276 -6.99 4.10 -1.02
N SER A 277 -6.22 4.17 -2.10
CA SER A 277 -4.79 3.92 -2.14
C SER A 277 -4.18 4.55 -3.39
N SER A 278 -2.98 4.13 -3.77
CA SER A 278 -2.29 4.65 -4.95
C SER A 278 -1.31 3.61 -5.51
N TRP A 279 -0.91 3.74 -6.77
CA TRP A 279 -0.08 2.75 -7.47
C TRP A 279 1.31 2.55 -6.87
N TYR A 280 1.81 3.53 -6.12
CA TYR A 280 3.10 3.44 -5.41
C TYR A 280 2.95 3.27 -3.89
N ASP A 281 1.79 2.77 -3.45
CA ASP A 281 1.51 2.42 -2.06
C ASP A 281 1.71 0.91 -1.81
N ALA A 282 2.26 0.55 -0.66
CA ALA A 282 2.47 -0.83 -0.26
C ALA A 282 1.17 -1.63 -0.02
N TYR A 283 0.00 -0.99 -0.04
CA TYR A 283 -1.29 -1.62 0.22
C TYR A 283 -2.21 -1.68 -1.00
N VAL A 284 -1.66 -1.49 -2.22
CA VAL A 284 -2.39 -1.63 -3.49
C VAL A 284 -3.19 -2.92 -3.53
N ARG A 285 -2.54 -4.08 -3.34
CA ARG A 285 -3.20 -5.38 -3.43
C ARG A 285 -4.32 -5.50 -2.41
N SER A 286 -4.07 -5.15 -1.13
CA SER A 286 -5.11 -5.19 -0.10
C SER A 286 -6.32 -4.31 -0.44
N THR A 287 -6.10 -3.11 -0.96
CA THR A 287 -7.17 -2.20 -1.39
C THR A 287 -7.99 -2.79 -2.54
N MET A 288 -7.31 -3.35 -3.54
CA MET A 288 -7.96 -3.90 -4.74
C MET A 288 -8.71 -5.20 -4.44
N ASP A 289 -8.14 -6.10 -3.63
CA ASP A 289 -8.78 -7.36 -3.23
C ASP A 289 -10.02 -7.10 -2.36
N ASN A 290 -9.90 -6.20 -1.37
CA ASN A 290 -11.04 -5.77 -0.57
C ASN A 290 -12.14 -5.15 -1.44
N PHE A 291 -11.78 -4.30 -2.40
CA PHE A 291 -12.77 -3.74 -3.33
C PHE A 291 -13.44 -4.82 -4.17
N ALA A 292 -12.67 -5.73 -4.74
CA ALA A 292 -13.18 -6.81 -5.58
C ALA A 292 -14.14 -7.75 -4.83
N ALA A 293 -13.90 -7.96 -3.53
CA ALA A 293 -14.76 -8.77 -2.67
C ALA A 293 -15.96 -7.98 -2.14
N MET A 294 -15.71 -6.87 -1.43
CA MET A 294 -16.74 -6.13 -0.70
C MET A 294 -17.78 -5.48 -1.62
N SER A 295 -17.39 -5.03 -2.83
CA SER A 295 -18.33 -4.44 -3.81
C SER A 295 -19.42 -5.41 -4.29
N LYS A 296 -19.26 -6.71 -4.07
CA LYS A 296 -20.21 -7.75 -4.44
C LYS A 296 -21.14 -8.18 -3.31
N LEU A 297 -20.79 -7.86 -2.04
CA LEU A 297 -21.52 -8.35 -0.87
C LEU A 297 -22.92 -7.72 -0.76
N ASP A 298 -23.01 -6.39 -0.86
CA ASP A 298 -24.26 -5.65 -0.85
C ASP A 298 -24.10 -4.32 -1.61
N PRO A 299 -24.13 -4.33 -2.94
CA PRO A 299 -23.84 -3.14 -3.74
C PRO A 299 -24.89 -2.02 -3.61
N VAL A 300 -26.06 -2.32 -3.05
CA VAL A 300 -27.17 -1.36 -2.92
C VAL A 300 -27.19 -0.73 -1.52
N ALA A 301 -27.22 -1.55 -0.47
CA ALA A 301 -27.33 -1.03 0.91
C ALA A 301 -25.96 -0.67 1.51
N ALA A 302 -24.89 -1.33 1.08
CA ALA A 302 -23.52 -1.11 1.55
C ALA A 302 -22.53 -0.95 0.38
N PRO A 303 -22.67 0.09 -0.46
CA PRO A 303 -21.81 0.26 -1.62
C PRO A 303 -20.35 0.50 -1.20
N THR A 304 -19.44 -0.13 -1.93
CA THR A 304 -18.00 0.08 -1.77
C THR A 304 -17.47 0.93 -2.93
N TYR A 305 -16.75 1.99 -2.62
CA TYR A 305 -16.17 2.93 -3.57
C TYR A 305 -14.64 2.82 -3.56
N LEU A 306 -14.04 2.98 -4.74
CA LEU A 306 -12.59 2.89 -4.94
C LEU A 306 -12.03 4.23 -5.42
N ILE A 307 -10.90 4.65 -4.83
CA ILE A 307 -10.08 5.77 -5.30
C ILE A 307 -8.63 5.29 -5.38
N MET A 308 -8.06 5.28 -6.58
CA MET A 308 -6.67 4.88 -6.82
C MET A 308 -5.88 6.00 -7.48
N GLY A 309 -4.92 6.56 -6.77
CA GLY A 309 -4.05 7.66 -7.24
C GLY A 309 -2.67 7.19 -7.73
N SER A 310 -1.80 8.16 -8.03
CA SER A 310 -0.40 7.91 -8.44
C SER A 310 0.63 8.33 -7.38
N TRP A 311 0.17 8.75 -6.21
CA TRP A 311 1.01 9.25 -5.11
C TRP A 311 1.67 8.13 -4.29
N LEU A 312 2.50 8.53 -3.33
CA LEU A 312 3.03 7.66 -2.28
C LEU A 312 1.99 7.49 -1.15
N HIS A 313 2.34 6.72 -0.15
CA HIS A 313 1.50 6.40 1.01
C HIS A 313 0.92 7.64 1.70
N GLY A 314 -0.33 7.97 1.41
CA GLY A 314 -1.06 9.10 1.99
C GLY A 314 -0.75 10.48 1.38
N ASP A 315 0.15 10.58 0.41
CA ASP A 315 0.56 11.85 -0.22
C ASP A 315 -0.44 12.31 -1.32
N ARG A 316 -1.71 12.27 -1.04
CA ARG A 316 -2.83 12.43 -2.02
C ARG A 316 -2.91 13.78 -2.73
N ASN A 317 -2.21 14.79 -2.25
CA ASN A 317 -2.16 16.13 -2.86
C ASN A 317 -0.80 16.46 -3.48
N VAL A 318 0.09 15.47 -3.59
CA VAL A 318 1.40 15.61 -4.24
C VAL A 318 1.31 15.07 -5.68
N PRO A 319 1.63 15.87 -6.70
CA PRO A 319 1.47 15.47 -8.10
C PRO A 319 2.59 14.55 -8.62
N PHE A 320 3.52 14.14 -7.77
CA PHE A 320 4.68 13.34 -8.16
C PHE A 320 4.93 12.19 -7.19
N SER A 321 5.62 11.17 -7.67
CA SER A 321 6.20 10.10 -6.87
C SER A 321 7.63 9.84 -7.33
N GLY A 322 8.60 9.90 -6.40
CA GLY A 322 10.02 9.79 -6.75
C GLY A 322 10.47 10.86 -7.73
N ASP A 323 11.06 10.44 -8.84
CA ASP A 323 11.60 11.32 -9.90
C ASP A 323 10.60 11.54 -11.06
N VAL A 324 9.31 11.21 -10.87
CA VAL A 324 8.28 11.28 -11.91
C VAL A 324 7.13 12.19 -11.48
N ASP A 325 6.77 13.13 -12.35
CA ASP A 325 5.66 14.06 -12.18
C ASP A 325 4.45 13.58 -13.01
N PHE A 326 3.34 13.38 -12.33
CA PHE A 326 2.05 12.97 -12.93
C PHE A 326 1.14 14.17 -13.26
N GLY A 327 1.61 15.38 -13.00
CA GLY A 327 0.90 16.62 -13.27
C GLY A 327 -0.12 17.00 -12.19
N PRO A 328 -0.62 18.25 -12.23
CA PRO A 328 -1.53 18.79 -11.21
C PRO A 328 -2.85 18.03 -11.10
N ALA A 329 -3.29 17.34 -12.17
CA ALA A 329 -4.46 16.49 -12.16
C ALA A 329 -4.34 15.26 -11.26
N ALA A 330 -3.12 14.86 -10.86
CA ALA A 330 -2.90 13.74 -9.97
C ALA A 330 -3.39 13.96 -8.54
N ARG A 331 -3.61 15.20 -8.12
CA ARG A 331 -4.10 15.54 -6.77
C ARG A 331 -5.54 15.11 -6.60
N ILE A 332 -5.93 14.85 -5.34
CA ILE A 332 -7.34 14.64 -4.99
C ILE A 332 -8.10 15.99 -4.91
N GLU A 333 -7.42 17.02 -4.42
CA GLU A 333 -7.97 18.37 -4.29
C GLU A 333 -8.27 18.99 -5.65
N GLY A 334 -9.49 19.53 -5.75
CA GLY A 334 -10.00 20.14 -6.98
C GLY A 334 -10.35 19.16 -8.10
N GLN A 335 -10.07 17.85 -7.93
CA GLN A 335 -10.38 16.80 -8.92
C GLN A 335 -11.51 15.88 -8.44
N ILE A 336 -11.42 15.40 -7.21
CA ILE A 336 -12.39 14.47 -6.61
C ILE A 336 -13.25 15.19 -5.57
N ALA A 337 -12.65 16.10 -4.82
CA ALA A 337 -13.32 16.94 -3.83
C ALA A 337 -12.60 18.29 -3.71
N GLU A 338 -13.19 19.26 -3.02
CA GLU A 338 -12.56 20.53 -2.69
C GLU A 338 -11.28 20.30 -1.89
N ASP A 339 -11.37 19.52 -0.81
CA ASP A 339 -10.26 19.02 -0.01
C ASP A 339 -10.64 17.67 0.65
N TRP A 340 -9.68 17.05 1.34
CA TRP A 340 -9.87 15.75 1.97
C TRP A 340 -10.82 15.78 3.19
N LEU A 341 -10.85 16.89 3.94
CA LEU A 341 -11.79 17.06 5.05
C LEU A 341 -13.22 17.23 4.53
N ALA A 342 -13.42 18.03 3.48
CA ALA A 342 -14.71 18.23 2.83
C ALA A 342 -15.25 16.91 2.25
N PHE A 343 -14.40 16.08 1.61
CA PHE A 343 -14.79 14.76 1.13
C PHE A 343 -15.35 13.89 2.26
N ARG A 344 -14.60 13.78 3.37
CA ARG A 344 -15.03 12.98 4.52
C ARG A 344 -16.28 13.54 5.20
N ALA A 345 -16.41 14.86 5.30
CA ALA A 345 -17.61 15.50 5.85
C ALA A 345 -18.85 15.16 5.03
N GLN A 346 -18.80 15.26 3.70
CA GLN A 346 -19.89 14.87 2.80
C GLN A 346 -20.24 13.39 2.95
N TRP A 347 -19.22 12.53 3.08
CA TRP A 347 -19.39 11.09 3.32
C TRP A 347 -20.14 10.81 4.62
N PHE A 348 -19.70 11.41 5.74
CA PHE A 348 -20.32 11.23 7.05
C PHE A 348 -21.70 11.89 7.14
N ASP A 349 -21.92 13.03 6.52
CA ASP A 349 -23.24 13.64 6.42
C ASP A 349 -24.24 12.71 5.73
N ARG A 350 -23.82 12.08 4.64
CA ARG A 350 -24.65 11.15 3.87
C ARG A 350 -25.05 9.91 4.67
N TRP A 351 -24.12 9.30 5.37
CA TRP A 351 -24.32 7.98 5.96
C TRP A 351 -24.65 7.99 7.45
N LEU A 352 -24.24 9.00 8.20
CA LEU A 352 -24.46 9.08 9.66
C LEU A 352 -25.70 9.88 10.04
N LYS A 353 -26.10 10.87 9.23
CA LYS A 353 -27.26 11.70 9.52
C LYS A 353 -28.53 11.19 8.84
N PRO A 354 -29.73 11.50 9.37
CA PRO A 354 -30.97 11.20 8.69
C PRO A 354 -31.00 11.83 7.28
N ALA A 355 -31.47 11.10 6.30
CA ALA A 355 -31.52 11.57 4.91
C ALA A 355 -32.37 12.86 4.81
N THR A 356 -31.71 14.00 4.68
CA THR A 356 -32.33 15.25 4.27
C THR A 356 -32.29 15.27 2.73
N SER A 357 -33.36 14.73 2.12
CA SER A 357 -33.68 14.80 0.70
C SER A 357 -32.62 14.41 -0.35
N GLY A 358 -32.90 13.33 -1.08
CA GLY A 358 -32.69 13.26 -2.53
C GLY A 358 -31.27 13.30 -3.09
N VAL A 359 -30.23 12.86 -2.36
CA VAL A 359 -28.90 12.68 -2.97
C VAL A 359 -28.96 11.50 -3.92
N LYS A 360 -28.87 11.78 -5.23
CA LYS A 360 -28.86 10.79 -6.29
C LYS A 360 -27.64 9.88 -6.11
N GLN A 361 -27.85 8.59 -6.22
CA GLN A 361 -26.86 7.52 -6.19
C GLN A 361 -26.04 7.49 -7.50
N SER A 362 -25.46 8.61 -7.91
CA SER A 362 -24.79 8.77 -9.21
C SER A 362 -23.26 8.85 -9.14
N ASP A 363 -22.67 8.58 -7.96
CA ASP A 363 -21.21 8.58 -7.86
C ASP A 363 -20.62 7.35 -8.57
N PRO A 364 -19.56 7.52 -9.38
CA PRO A 364 -18.86 6.39 -9.99
C PRO A 364 -18.28 5.50 -8.90
N VAL A 365 -18.43 4.20 -9.08
CA VAL A 365 -17.98 3.18 -8.10
C VAL A 365 -16.46 3.19 -7.96
N ALA A 366 -15.73 3.43 -9.06
CA ALA A 366 -14.27 3.51 -9.05
C ALA A 366 -13.78 4.79 -9.76
N ARG A 367 -12.86 5.50 -9.10
CA ARG A 367 -12.06 6.59 -9.63
C ARG A 367 -10.60 6.16 -9.63
N ILE A 368 -10.00 6.11 -10.81
CA ILE A 368 -8.68 5.53 -11.03
C ILE A 368 -7.83 6.54 -11.77
N PHE A 369 -6.65 6.85 -11.25
CA PHE A 369 -5.69 7.68 -11.96
C PHE A 369 -4.92 6.81 -12.96
N LEU A 370 -5.17 7.03 -14.25
CA LEU A 370 -4.39 6.46 -15.35
C LEU A 370 -3.13 7.31 -15.52
N MET A 371 -1.98 6.75 -15.21
CA MET A 371 -0.68 7.38 -15.42
C MET A 371 -0.33 7.40 -16.91
N GLY A 372 0.49 8.33 -17.36
CA GLY A 372 0.97 8.41 -18.74
C GLY A 372 0.34 9.53 -19.57
N GLY A 373 0.84 9.69 -20.78
CA GLY A 373 0.39 10.73 -21.72
C GLY A 373 1.14 12.05 -21.65
N GLY A 374 2.09 12.23 -20.72
CA GLY A 374 2.94 13.41 -20.59
C GLY A 374 3.97 13.57 -21.71
N SER A 375 4.78 14.61 -21.60
CA SER A 375 5.79 14.96 -22.62
C SER A 375 7.03 14.07 -22.60
N GLY A 376 7.32 13.42 -21.46
CA GLY A 376 8.56 12.70 -21.20
C GLY A 376 9.78 13.62 -21.00
N ALA A 377 9.59 14.93 -21.00
CA ALA A 377 10.64 15.91 -20.76
C ALA A 377 10.95 16.07 -19.26
N ARG A 378 12.03 16.73 -18.93
CA ARG A 378 12.37 17.10 -17.55
C ARG A 378 11.72 18.43 -17.20
N ASN A 379 10.91 18.47 -16.15
CA ASN A 379 10.29 19.70 -15.66
C ASN A 379 11.24 20.58 -14.85
N GLY A 380 10.75 21.73 -14.40
CA GLY A 380 11.54 22.71 -13.62
C GLY A 380 12.05 22.18 -12.26
N ASP A 381 11.43 21.14 -11.72
CA ASP A 381 11.82 20.48 -10.46
C ASP A 381 12.78 19.29 -10.69
N GLY A 382 13.17 19.06 -11.94
CA GLY A 382 14.09 17.98 -12.33
C GLY A 382 13.45 16.62 -12.52
N ARG A 383 12.09 16.51 -12.47
CA ARG A 383 11.34 15.25 -12.64
C ARG A 383 10.92 15.02 -14.08
N MET A 384 10.75 13.77 -14.45
CA MET A 384 10.22 13.37 -15.75
C MET A 384 8.70 13.60 -15.78
N GLU A 385 8.21 14.36 -16.76
CA GLU A 385 6.79 14.64 -16.98
C GLU A 385 6.09 13.42 -17.61
N HIS A 386 5.57 12.55 -16.78
CA HIS A 386 4.82 11.37 -17.23
C HIS A 386 3.34 11.68 -17.48
N GLY A 387 2.76 12.60 -16.69
CA GLY A 387 1.36 12.99 -16.82
C GLY A 387 0.39 11.93 -16.34
N GLY A 388 -0.88 12.16 -16.62
CA GLY A 388 -1.97 11.24 -16.30
C GLY A 388 -3.31 11.94 -16.23
N ALA A 389 -4.37 11.14 -16.08
CA ALA A 389 -5.75 11.63 -15.95
C ALA A 389 -6.60 10.69 -15.11
N TRP A 390 -7.61 11.23 -14.42
CA TRP A 390 -8.62 10.43 -13.74
C TRP A 390 -9.58 9.80 -14.74
N ILE A 391 -9.82 8.50 -14.61
CA ILE A 391 -10.86 7.75 -15.28
C ILE A 391 -11.88 7.24 -14.27
N GLN A 392 -13.09 6.96 -14.75
CA GLN A 392 -14.20 6.44 -13.94
C GLN A 392 -14.66 5.09 -14.48
N SER A 393 -15.06 4.22 -13.55
CA SER A 393 -15.64 2.92 -13.90
C SER A 393 -16.74 2.54 -12.92
N SER A 394 -17.70 1.74 -13.39
CA SER A 394 -18.71 1.11 -12.57
C SER A 394 -18.25 -0.23 -11.97
N GLN A 395 -17.08 -0.73 -12.37
CA GLN A 395 -16.55 -2.03 -11.94
C GLN A 395 -15.03 -2.08 -12.05
N TRP A 396 -14.43 -3.08 -11.39
CA TRP A 396 -13.03 -3.45 -11.51
C TRP A 396 -12.87 -4.98 -11.61
N PRO A 397 -12.03 -5.50 -12.52
CA PRO A 397 -11.38 -4.79 -13.63
C PRO A 397 -12.40 -4.09 -14.55
N LEU A 398 -11.95 -3.14 -15.40
CA LEU A 398 -12.83 -2.40 -16.31
C LEU A 398 -13.54 -3.38 -17.28
N ALA A 399 -14.77 -3.04 -17.71
CA ALA A 399 -15.63 -3.92 -18.51
C ALA A 399 -14.97 -4.44 -19.79
N ASP A 400 -14.20 -3.56 -20.46
CA ASP A 400 -13.57 -3.86 -21.77
C ASP A 400 -12.14 -4.40 -21.63
N THR A 401 -11.71 -4.81 -20.41
CA THR A 401 -10.38 -5.36 -20.17
C THR A 401 -10.18 -6.67 -20.94
N ARG A 402 -9.08 -6.74 -21.69
CA ARG A 402 -8.60 -7.95 -22.36
C ARG A 402 -7.30 -8.40 -21.74
N PHE A 403 -7.29 -9.59 -21.15
CA PHE A 403 -6.08 -10.19 -20.59
C PHE A 403 -5.24 -10.77 -21.74
N THR A 404 -4.20 -10.05 -22.12
CA THR A 404 -3.36 -10.35 -23.28
C THR A 404 -2.04 -10.96 -22.82
N HIS A 405 -1.65 -12.08 -23.45
CA HIS A 405 -0.40 -12.76 -23.15
C HIS A 405 0.74 -12.16 -23.96
N PHE A 406 1.83 -11.84 -23.28
CA PHE A 406 3.12 -11.48 -23.86
C PHE A 406 4.14 -12.55 -23.51
N TYR A 407 4.50 -13.37 -24.47
CA TYR A 407 5.44 -14.47 -24.28
C TYR A 407 6.87 -13.97 -24.19
N LEU A 408 7.63 -14.56 -23.25
CA LEU A 408 9.06 -14.35 -23.11
C LEU A 408 9.75 -15.21 -24.16
N ARG A 409 10.53 -14.59 -25.05
CA ARG A 409 11.16 -15.27 -26.18
C ARG A 409 12.68 -15.11 -26.15
N GLU A 410 13.36 -16.01 -26.86
CA GLU A 410 14.81 -15.97 -27.02
C GLU A 410 15.29 -14.59 -27.52
N GLY A 411 16.48 -14.18 -27.08
CA GLY A 411 17.02 -12.85 -27.40
C GLY A 411 16.44 -11.69 -26.60
N GLY A 412 15.68 -11.97 -25.52
CA GLY A 412 15.10 -10.92 -24.66
C GLY A 412 13.87 -10.24 -25.27
N VAL A 413 13.16 -10.92 -26.15
CA VAL A 413 11.96 -10.39 -26.82
C VAL A 413 10.71 -10.70 -26.01
N LEU A 414 9.84 -9.68 -25.84
CA LEU A 414 8.48 -9.79 -25.30
C LEU A 414 7.48 -9.62 -26.45
N SER A 415 6.61 -10.61 -26.69
CA SER A 415 5.74 -10.66 -27.87
C SER A 415 4.40 -11.32 -27.60
N GLU A 416 3.33 -10.84 -28.22
CA GLU A 416 2.03 -11.52 -28.23
C GLU A 416 2.04 -12.83 -29.03
N THR A 417 3.02 -13.01 -29.93
CA THR A 417 3.17 -14.23 -30.72
C THR A 417 3.79 -15.33 -29.85
N PRO A 418 3.17 -16.51 -29.72
CA PRO A 418 3.73 -17.64 -29.00
C PRO A 418 5.12 -18.06 -29.53
N PRO A 419 5.97 -18.69 -28.69
CA PRO A 419 7.26 -19.21 -29.14
C PRO A 419 7.09 -20.31 -30.19
N GLU A 420 8.08 -20.45 -31.07
CA GLU A 420 8.17 -21.51 -32.09
C GLU A 420 9.28 -22.52 -31.75
N GLU A 421 10.24 -22.09 -30.96
CA GLU A 421 11.39 -22.89 -30.51
C GLU A 421 10.97 -23.88 -29.41
N SER A 422 11.43 -25.15 -29.48
CA SER A 422 11.04 -26.17 -28.49
C SER A 422 11.82 -26.03 -27.17
N ASP A 423 13.12 -25.73 -27.23
CA ASP A 423 14.06 -25.88 -26.12
C ASP A 423 14.67 -24.55 -25.63
N ALA A 424 14.06 -23.42 -25.97
CA ALA A 424 14.56 -22.12 -25.59
C ALA A 424 14.51 -21.90 -24.06
N SER A 425 15.60 -21.44 -23.48
CA SER A 425 15.70 -21.10 -22.07
C SER A 425 16.81 -20.07 -21.81
N VAL A 426 16.78 -19.40 -20.67
CA VAL A 426 17.84 -18.52 -20.22
C VAL A 426 18.18 -18.82 -18.76
N SER A 427 19.48 -18.90 -18.45
CA SER A 427 19.96 -19.18 -17.10
C SER A 427 20.82 -18.04 -16.59
N TYR A 428 20.77 -17.79 -15.28
CA TYR A 428 21.61 -16.82 -14.61
C TYR A 428 22.00 -17.31 -13.21
N ALA A 429 23.09 -16.77 -12.67
CA ALA A 429 23.54 -17.07 -11.32
C ALA A 429 23.02 -15.99 -10.36
N PHE A 430 22.37 -16.41 -9.28
CA PHE A 430 21.97 -15.53 -8.17
C PHE A 430 22.87 -15.75 -6.97
N ASP A 431 23.57 -14.69 -6.57
CA ASP A 431 24.42 -14.63 -5.37
C ASP A 431 23.71 -13.83 -4.26
N PRO A 432 23.26 -14.48 -3.16
CA PRO A 432 22.61 -13.79 -2.06
C PRO A 432 23.46 -12.70 -1.38
N SER A 433 24.79 -12.73 -1.55
CA SER A 433 25.68 -11.69 -1.02
C SER A 433 25.72 -10.41 -1.86
N ASN A 434 25.11 -10.45 -3.05
CA ASN A 434 25.03 -9.32 -3.98
C ASN A 434 23.62 -9.17 -4.58
N PRO A 435 22.59 -8.99 -3.73
CA PRO A 435 21.21 -8.92 -4.21
C PRO A 435 20.98 -7.71 -5.11
N VAL A 436 19.98 -7.79 -5.97
CA VAL A 436 19.50 -6.67 -6.79
C VAL A 436 18.98 -5.58 -5.89
N PRO A 437 19.48 -4.33 -5.99
CA PRO A 437 19.01 -3.23 -5.17
C PRO A 437 17.57 -2.82 -5.53
N THR A 438 16.78 -2.47 -4.52
CA THR A 438 15.46 -1.87 -4.70
C THR A 438 15.59 -0.41 -5.13
N ILE A 439 15.03 -0.07 -6.29
CA ILE A 439 14.96 1.31 -6.77
C ILE A 439 13.49 1.70 -6.93
N GLY A 440 12.95 2.40 -5.93
CA GLY A 440 11.53 2.77 -5.88
C GLY A 440 10.59 1.59 -5.73
N GLY A 441 9.37 1.75 -6.21
CA GLY A 441 8.30 0.78 -6.13
C GLY A 441 7.18 1.15 -5.16
N ALA A 442 6.24 0.24 -4.95
CA ALA A 442 5.10 0.42 -4.06
C ALA A 442 5.50 0.18 -2.59
N LEU A 443 6.17 1.16 -1.98
CA LEU A 443 6.83 1.06 -0.69
C LEU A 443 6.40 2.16 0.28
N THR A 444 6.39 1.84 1.57
CA THR A 444 6.22 2.79 2.67
C THR A 444 7.11 2.42 3.85
N SER A 445 7.26 3.35 4.79
CA SER A 445 7.96 3.11 6.07
C SER A 445 9.43 2.65 5.95
N GLY A 446 10.07 2.85 4.81
CA GLY A 446 11.43 2.38 4.52
C GLY A 446 12.53 3.32 4.99
N ALA A 447 12.22 4.58 5.26
CA ALA A 447 13.25 5.56 5.65
C ALA A 447 13.97 5.16 6.96
N PRO A 448 15.29 5.39 7.04
CA PRO A 448 16.17 6.05 6.06
C PRO A 448 16.84 5.08 5.05
N VAL A 449 16.41 3.83 4.94
CA VAL A 449 17.10 2.77 4.18
C VAL A 449 16.68 2.76 2.72
N PHE A 450 15.38 2.84 2.46
CA PHE A 450 14.80 2.80 1.12
C PHE A 450 13.55 3.69 1.03
N GLU A 451 13.19 4.06 -0.19
CA GLU A 451 12.02 4.89 -0.48
C GLU A 451 11.21 4.33 -1.64
N GLY A 452 9.87 4.58 -1.59
CA GLY A 452 8.95 4.24 -2.67
C GLY A 452 8.88 5.29 -3.75
N GLY A 453 8.31 4.93 -4.88
CA GLY A 453 8.03 5.85 -6.00
C GLY A 453 8.45 5.34 -7.36
N ALA A 454 8.24 6.21 -8.34
CA ALA A 454 8.63 6.01 -9.72
C ALA A 454 10.04 6.58 -9.97
N PHE A 455 10.93 5.73 -10.47
CA PHE A 455 12.32 6.09 -10.74
C PHE A 455 12.82 5.42 -12.02
N ASP A 456 13.83 6.03 -12.65
CA ASP A 456 14.62 5.36 -13.68
C ASP A 456 15.36 4.16 -13.05
N GLN A 457 15.24 2.99 -13.64
CA GLN A 457 15.84 1.76 -13.14
C GLN A 457 17.35 1.72 -13.38
N ARG A 458 18.06 2.70 -12.79
CA ARG A 458 19.53 2.85 -12.74
C ARG A 458 19.99 2.91 -11.30
N GLU A 459 21.17 2.37 -11.03
CA GLU A 459 21.78 2.52 -9.71
C GLU A 459 22.03 4.01 -9.39
N ASP A 460 21.67 4.43 -8.17
CA ASP A 460 21.88 5.77 -7.64
C ASP A 460 22.29 5.68 -6.16
N GLU A 461 23.20 6.52 -5.70
CA GLU A 461 23.73 6.53 -4.32
C GLU A 461 22.64 6.70 -3.25
N ARG A 462 21.48 7.25 -3.62
CA ARG A 462 20.31 7.36 -2.74
C ARG A 462 19.82 5.99 -2.25
N PHE A 463 19.89 4.97 -3.12
CA PHE A 463 19.33 3.66 -2.84
C PHE A 463 20.34 2.74 -2.16
N PHE A 464 19.85 1.96 -1.21
CA PHE A 464 20.66 1.03 -0.46
C PHE A 464 21.13 -0.14 -1.35
N GLY A 465 22.41 -0.49 -1.22
CA GLY A 465 22.99 -1.66 -1.92
C GLY A 465 23.49 -1.37 -3.34
N THR A 466 23.30 -0.15 -3.87
CA THR A 466 23.85 0.25 -5.17
C THR A 466 25.37 0.36 -5.11
N ARG A 467 26.05 -0.04 -6.18
CA ARG A 467 27.52 -0.11 -6.26
C ARG A 467 28.09 0.66 -7.44
N ASN A 468 27.31 0.86 -8.50
CA ASN A 468 27.73 1.44 -9.77
C ASN A 468 26.76 2.56 -10.20
N PRO A 469 26.78 3.74 -9.53
CA PRO A 469 25.84 4.81 -9.84
C PRO A 469 25.81 5.18 -11.32
N GLY A 470 24.59 5.34 -11.87
CA GLY A 470 24.35 5.63 -13.27
C GLY A 470 24.27 4.41 -14.20
N VAL A 471 24.64 3.22 -13.72
CA VAL A 471 24.52 1.99 -14.54
C VAL A 471 23.08 1.47 -14.48
N PRO A 472 22.44 1.16 -15.63
CA PRO A 472 21.11 0.53 -15.63
C PRO A 472 21.12 -0.81 -14.89
N LEU A 473 20.09 -1.09 -14.10
CA LEU A 473 19.92 -2.42 -13.46
C LEU A 473 19.91 -3.54 -14.49
N ALA A 474 19.37 -3.29 -15.68
CA ALA A 474 19.37 -4.21 -16.82
C ALA A 474 20.77 -4.66 -17.27
N ALA A 475 21.84 -3.97 -16.85
CA ALA A 475 23.21 -4.38 -17.18
C ALA A 475 23.78 -5.45 -16.20
N ARG A 476 23.04 -5.79 -15.15
CA ARG A 476 23.44 -6.86 -14.21
C ARG A 476 23.26 -8.23 -14.86
N ASN A 477 24.18 -9.14 -14.60
CA ASN A 477 24.13 -10.50 -15.12
C ASN A 477 23.07 -11.40 -14.44
N ASP A 478 22.52 -10.97 -13.32
CA ASP A 478 21.47 -11.63 -12.54
C ASP A 478 20.08 -11.04 -12.78
N ILE A 479 19.92 -10.22 -13.82
CA ILE A 479 18.66 -9.72 -14.34
C ILE A 479 18.49 -10.16 -15.78
N VAL A 480 17.41 -10.88 -16.07
CA VAL A 480 17.01 -11.22 -17.42
C VAL A 480 15.94 -10.23 -17.90
N VAL A 481 16.19 -9.62 -19.04
CA VAL A 481 15.37 -8.54 -19.59
C VAL A 481 14.61 -9.01 -20.81
N PHE A 482 13.29 -8.74 -20.84
CA PHE A 482 12.43 -8.97 -22.00
C PHE A 482 11.73 -7.66 -22.36
N GLU A 483 11.82 -7.23 -23.64
CA GLU A 483 11.23 -5.99 -24.13
C GLU A 483 10.41 -6.23 -25.40
N THR A 484 9.31 -5.47 -25.54
CA THR A 484 8.62 -5.38 -26.83
C THR A 484 9.45 -4.55 -27.83
N PRO A 485 9.21 -4.66 -29.13
CA PRO A 485 9.55 -3.57 -30.06
C PRO A 485 8.91 -2.24 -29.60
N PRO A 486 9.37 -1.07 -30.11
CA PRO A 486 8.64 0.18 -29.85
C PRO A 486 7.19 0.04 -30.26
N LEU A 487 6.25 0.42 -29.37
CA LEU A 487 4.84 0.34 -29.63
C LEU A 487 4.45 1.21 -30.84
N GLU A 488 3.58 0.67 -31.71
CA GLU A 488 3.11 1.38 -32.90
C GLU A 488 1.97 2.35 -32.58
N GLU A 489 1.25 2.12 -31.48
CA GLU A 489 0.15 2.95 -30.96
C GLU A 489 0.15 2.99 -29.42
N ASP A 490 -0.61 3.91 -28.85
CA ASP A 490 -0.77 4.02 -27.40
C ASP A 490 -1.49 2.77 -26.85
N MET A 491 -0.99 2.21 -25.73
CA MET A 491 -1.54 1.03 -25.08
C MET A 491 -1.85 1.31 -23.61
N ALA A 492 -3.12 1.21 -23.22
CA ALA A 492 -3.52 1.35 -21.82
C ALA A 492 -3.56 -0.01 -21.12
N VAL A 493 -2.75 -0.16 -20.07
CA VAL A 493 -2.73 -1.31 -19.17
C VAL A 493 -3.38 -0.88 -17.86
N VAL A 494 -4.58 -1.43 -17.54
CA VAL A 494 -5.37 -1.04 -16.36
C VAL A 494 -5.92 -2.30 -15.70
N GLY A 495 -5.29 -2.75 -14.63
CA GLY A 495 -5.72 -3.96 -13.94
C GLY A 495 -4.61 -4.75 -13.25
N PRO A 496 -4.93 -5.98 -12.82
CA PRO A 496 -3.97 -6.89 -12.23
C PRO A 496 -2.95 -7.39 -13.27
N VAL A 497 -1.68 -7.44 -12.87
CA VAL A 497 -0.56 -7.96 -13.67
C VAL A 497 -0.23 -9.36 -13.17
N VAL A 498 -0.01 -10.31 -14.09
CA VAL A 498 0.36 -11.68 -13.75
C VAL A 498 1.55 -12.12 -14.60
N VAL A 499 2.54 -12.75 -13.98
CA VAL A 499 3.70 -13.33 -14.66
C VAL A 499 3.75 -14.82 -14.36
N ARG A 500 3.62 -15.65 -15.40
CA ARG A 500 3.75 -17.11 -15.30
C ARG A 500 5.10 -17.52 -15.83
N LEU A 501 5.89 -18.16 -14.97
CA LEU A 501 7.22 -18.63 -15.33
C LEU A 501 7.29 -20.14 -15.19
N TRP A 502 7.89 -20.77 -16.18
CA TRP A 502 8.41 -22.12 -16.10
C TRP A 502 9.89 -22.02 -15.72
N ILE A 503 10.24 -22.61 -14.57
CA ILE A 503 11.55 -22.41 -13.96
C ILE A 503 12.19 -23.73 -13.54
N SER A 504 13.51 -23.71 -13.41
CA SER A 504 14.24 -24.69 -12.61
C SER A 504 15.40 -24.03 -11.86
N SER A 505 15.92 -24.72 -10.86
CA SER A 505 17.10 -24.28 -10.11
C SER A 505 17.97 -25.47 -9.75
N ASP A 506 19.27 -25.25 -9.52
CA ASP A 506 20.16 -26.23 -8.91
C ASP A 506 20.10 -26.19 -7.37
N ALA A 507 19.39 -25.20 -6.81
CA ALA A 507 19.20 -24.99 -5.38
C ALA A 507 17.87 -25.62 -4.89
N PRO A 508 17.80 -26.05 -3.61
CA PRO A 508 16.56 -26.58 -3.04
C PRO A 508 15.48 -25.52 -2.85
N ASP A 509 15.87 -24.24 -2.80
CA ASP A 509 14.95 -23.10 -2.73
C ASP A 509 15.63 -21.87 -3.32
N THR A 510 14.85 -20.98 -3.92
CA THR A 510 15.28 -19.70 -4.46
C THR A 510 14.06 -18.81 -4.65
N ASP A 511 14.26 -17.51 -4.91
CA ASP A 511 13.16 -16.60 -5.25
C ASP A 511 13.23 -16.22 -6.73
N PHE A 512 12.06 -15.88 -7.32
CA PHE A 512 11.98 -15.16 -8.58
C PHE A 512 11.23 -13.86 -8.38
N THR A 513 11.73 -12.79 -8.98
CA THR A 513 11.07 -11.48 -9.01
C THR A 513 10.67 -11.12 -10.42
N ALA A 514 9.62 -10.33 -10.56
CA ALA A 514 9.19 -9.77 -11.83
C ALA A 514 8.89 -8.29 -11.66
N LYS A 515 9.45 -7.45 -12.52
CA LYS A 515 9.24 -6.00 -12.50
C LYS A 515 8.77 -5.52 -13.86
N LEU A 516 7.59 -4.87 -13.90
CA LEU A 516 7.04 -4.23 -15.09
C LEU A 516 7.54 -2.79 -15.20
N ILE A 517 8.03 -2.41 -16.36
CA ILE A 517 8.70 -1.14 -16.61
C ILE A 517 8.14 -0.51 -17.89
N ASP A 518 7.89 0.81 -17.84
CA ASP A 518 7.63 1.64 -19.02
C ASP A 518 8.95 2.25 -19.49
N VAL A 519 9.42 1.85 -20.67
CA VAL A 519 10.66 2.36 -21.25
C VAL A 519 10.36 3.51 -22.20
N CYS A 520 10.54 4.72 -21.72
CA CYS A 520 10.45 5.94 -22.52
C CYS A 520 11.67 6.07 -23.45
N PRO A 521 11.47 6.40 -24.73
CA PRO A 521 12.56 6.52 -25.68
C PRO A 521 13.54 7.66 -25.32
N PRO A 522 14.78 7.60 -25.81
CA PRO A 522 15.74 8.71 -25.66
C PRO A 522 15.19 10.05 -26.16
N ASN A 523 15.45 11.09 -25.39
CA ASN A 523 15.15 12.47 -25.76
C ASN A 523 16.28 13.42 -25.30
N THR A 524 16.11 14.74 -25.47
CA THR A 524 17.13 15.72 -25.13
C THR A 524 17.50 15.74 -23.64
N ASP A 525 16.50 15.53 -22.76
CA ASP A 525 16.68 15.58 -21.30
C ASP A 525 17.13 14.24 -20.72
N TYR A 526 16.77 13.15 -21.40
CA TYR A 526 17.12 11.77 -21.08
C TYR A 526 17.76 11.08 -22.29
N PRO A 527 19.03 11.33 -22.60
CA PRO A 527 19.70 10.79 -23.79
C PRO A 527 19.77 9.26 -23.82
N GLY A 528 19.70 8.60 -22.66
CA GLY A 528 19.65 7.14 -22.52
C GLY A 528 18.23 6.57 -22.44
N GLY A 529 17.20 7.38 -22.61
CA GLY A 529 15.82 7.05 -22.27
C GLY A 529 15.58 7.09 -20.77
N PHE A 530 14.36 6.71 -20.34
CA PHE A 530 13.94 6.62 -18.94
C PHE A 530 13.16 5.34 -18.75
N ALA A 531 13.67 4.42 -17.94
CA ALA A 531 13.03 3.12 -17.67
C ALA A 531 12.27 3.18 -16.34
N MET A 532 11.01 3.62 -16.39
CA MET A 532 10.18 3.85 -15.21
C MET A 532 9.59 2.56 -14.67
N ASN A 533 9.85 2.23 -13.39
CA ASN A 533 9.18 1.13 -12.70
C ASN A 533 7.68 1.43 -12.51
N LEU A 534 6.82 0.45 -12.81
CA LEU A 534 5.37 0.52 -12.59
C LEU A 534 4.93 -0.31 -11.39
N THR A 535 5.32 -1.58 -11.41
CA THR A 535 4.98 -2.54 -10.35
C THR A 535 5.98 -3.67 -10.33
N ASP A 536 6.12 -4.32 -9.19
CA ASP A 536 6.95 -5.50 -9.04
C ASP A 536 6.28 -6.56 -8.14
N GLY A 537 6.83 -7.78 -8.17
CA GLY A 537 6.40 -8.88 -7.34
C GLY A 537 7.52 -9.90 -7.16
N ILE A 538 7.33 -10.79 -6.20
CA ILE A 538 8.26 -11.85 -5.83
C ILE A 538 7.52 -13.15 -5.59
N PHE A 539 8.21 -14.29 -5.79
CA PHE A 539 7.72 -15.61 -5.45
C PHE A 539 8.85 -16.48 -4.90
N ARG A 540 8.67 -17.04 -3.70
CA ARG A 540 9.59 -17.96 -3.05
C ARG A 540 9.24 -19.40 -3.40
N CYS A 541 10.16 -20.08 -4.07
CA CYS A 541 9.86 -21.32 -4.76
C CYS A 541 9.46 -22.49 -3.87
N ARG A 542 9.87 -22.53 -2.59
CA ARG A 542 9.40 -23.56 -1.66
C ARG A 542 7.86 -23.59 -1.49
N PHE A 543 7.16 -22.55 -1.90
CA PHE A 543 5.70 -22.43 -1.82
C PHE A 543 4.99 -22.72 -3.16
N HIS A 544 5.67 -23.34 -4.12
CA HIS A 544 5.12 -23.60 -5.46
C HIS A 544 3.85 -24.46 -5.48
N ASN A 545 3.61 -25.29 -4.47
CA ASN A 545 2.43 -26.12 -4.33
C ASN A 545 1.45 -25.59 -3.27
N SER A 546 1.95 -25.03 -2.17
CA SER A 546 1.14 -24.66 -1.01
C SER A 546 1.81 -23.57 -0.18
N TRP A 547 1.02 -22.59 0.26
CA TRP A 547 1.48 -21.57 1.22
C TRP A 547 1.64 -22.13 2.65
N SER A 548 0.94 -23.22 2.98
CA SER A 548 0.95 -23.82 4.32
C SER A 548 1.93 -24.99 4.45
N GLU A 549 2.24 -25.66 3.35
CA GLU A 549 3.09 -26.85 3.31
C GLU A 549 4.21 -26.65 2.30
N PRO A 550 5.37 -26.06 2.72
CA PRO A 550 6.47 -25.79 1.82
C PRO A 550 7.13 -27.09 1.31
N GLU A 551 7.50 -27.11 0.05
CA GLU A 551 8.18 -28.21 -0.61
C GLU A 551 9.43 -27.69 -1.34
N PHE A 552 10.58 -28.30 -1.10
CA PHE A 552 11.83 -27.90 -1.77
C PHE A 552 11.86 -28.34 -3.22
N LEU A 553 12.53 -27.53 -4.04
CA LEU A 553 12.78 -27.85 -5.44
C LEU A 553 13.72 -29.06 -5.57
N GLU A 554 13.44 -29.92 -6.54
CA GLU A 554 14.39 -30.94 -7.03
C GLU A 554 15.29 -30.31 -8.09
N SER A 555 16.61 -30.45 -7.94
CA SER A 555 17.60 -29.86 -8.86
C SER A 555 17.31 -30.23 -10.31
N GLY A 556 17.15 -29.21 -11.15
CA GLY A 556 16.91 -29.37 -12.61
C GLY A 556 15.50 -29.77 -13.01
N ARG A 557 14.59 -30.06 -12.08
CA ARG A 557 13.18 -30.28 -12.38
C ARG A 557 12.51 -28.96 -12.74
N ILE A 558 11.61 -28.99 -13.72
CA ILE A 558 10.86 -27.82 -14.20
C ILE A 558 9.58 -27.68 -13.40
N TYR A 559 9.30 -26.45 -12.95
CA TYR A 559 8.10 -26.07 -12.19
C TYR A 559 7.43 -24.88 -12.86
N GLU A 560 6.10 -24.80 -12.78
CA GLU A 560 5.37 -23.58 -13.10
C GLU A 560 5.18 -22.78 -11.81
N ILE A 561 5.51 -21.47 -11.85
CA ILE A 561 5.23 -20.54 -10.76
C ILE A 561 4.46 -19.32 -11.29
N THR A 562 3.69 -18.69 -10.42
CA THR A 562 2.97 -17.47 -10.73
C THR A 562 3.42 -16.36 -9.80
N ILE A 563 3.96 -15.29 -10.38
CA ILE A 563 4.25 -14.04 -9.67
C ILE A 563 3.09 -13.08 -9.94
N GLU A 564 2.56 -12.48 -8.89
CA GLU A 564 1.49 -11.50 -8.98
C GLU A 564 2.01 -10.13 -8.50
N PRO A 565 2.62 -9.32 -9.38
CA PRO A 565 2.87 -7.90 -9.10
C PRO A 565 1.58 -7.19 -8.73
N PHE A 566 1.70 -6.03 -8.08
CA PHE A 566 0.50 -5.26 -7.79
C PHE A 566 -0.18 -4.78 -9.08
N ALA A 567 -1.49 -4.53 -8.99
CA ALA A 567 -2.23 -3.89 -10.06
C ALA A 567 -1.65 -2.50 -10.39
N THR A 568 -1.81 -2.08 -11.64
CA THR A 568 -1.37 -0.75 -12.10
C THR A 568 -2.37 -0.15 -13.10
N ALA A 569 -2.24 1.15 -13.37
CA ALA A 569 -2.91 1.82 -14.47
C ALA A 569 -1.93 2.76 -15.17
N ASN A 570 -1.46 2.36 -16.35
CA ASN A 570 -0.49 3.13 -17.14
C ASN A 570 -0.84 3.12 -18.63
N LEU A 571 -0.70 4.30 -19.26
CA LEU A 571 -0.77 4.48 -20.70
C LEU A 571 0.66 4.47 -21.27
N PHE A 572 1.07 3.35 -21.83
CA PHE A 572 2.29 3.28 -22.62
C PHE A 572 2.08 4.02 -23.95
N LYS A 573 2.87 5.03 -24.20
CA LYS A 573 2.74 5.81 -25.44
C LYS A 573 3.36 5.10 -26.64
N ARG A 574 2.90 5.46 -27.81
CA ARG A 574 3.56 5.09 -29.07
C ARG A 574 5.06 5.42 -29.00
N GLY A 575 5.89 4.48 -29.40
CA GLY A 575 7.34 4.58 -29.33
C GLY A 575 7.98 4.15 -28.01
N HIS A 576 7.20 4.00 -26.92
CA HIS A 576 7.64 3.35 -25.69
C HIS A 576 7.80 1.85 -25.89
N ARG A 577 8.43 1.16 -24.93
CA ARG A 577 8.47 -0.30 -24.86
C ARG A 577 7.92 -0.78 -23.53
N ILE A 578 7.23 -1.91 -23.56
CA ILE A 578 6.91 -2.69 -22.37
C ILE A 578 8.13 -3.54 -22.06
N ARG A 579 8.64 -3.46 -20.83
CA ARG A 579 9.77 -4.26 -20.38
C ARG A 579 9.42 -5.03 -19.13
N LEU A 580 9.85 -6.29 -19.09
CA LEU A 580 9.77 -7.18 -17.94
C LEU A 580 11.18 -7.59 -17.54
N ASP A 581 11.57 -7.27 -16.32
CA ASP A 581 12.81 -7.72 -15.69
C ASP A 581 12.52 -8.90 -14.78
N ILE A 582 13.22 -10.02 -14.97
CA ILE A 582 13.18 -11.19 -14.09
C ILE A 582 14.51 -11.30 -13.37
N SER A 583 14.46 -11.50 -12.05
CA SER A 583 15.65 -11.76 -11.23
C SER A 583 15.28 -12.63 -10.01
N SER A 584 16.16 -12.70 -9.00
CA SER A 584 15.94 -13.55 -7.81
C SER A 584 16.02 -12.78 -6.49
N SER A 585 16.01 -11.45 -6.55
CA SER A 585 16.03 -10.61 -5.35
C SER A 585 15.55 -9.19 -5.66
N ASN A 586 15.10 -8.49 -4.63
CA ASN A 586 14.74 -7.07 -4.64
C ASN A 586 14.97 -6.54 -3.21
N PHE A 587 16.23 -6.25 -2.88
CA PHE A 587 16.65 -5.90 -1.52
C PHE A 587 16.96 -4.39 -1.42
N PRO A 588 16.50 -3.70 -0.40
CA PRO A 588 15.91 -4.17 0.85
C PRO A 588 14.36 -4.15 0.92
N HIS A 589 13.65 -4.22 -0.21
CA HIS A 589 12.19 -4.40 -0.16
C HIS A 589 11.84 -5.71 0.55
N PHE A 590 12.42 -6.82 0.07
CA PHE A 590 12.22 -8.16 0.61
C PHE A 590 13.48 -8.72 1.27
N ASP A 591 13.29 -9.67 2.18
CA ASP A 591 14.39 -10.49 2.70
C ASP A 591 15.00 -11.34 1.58
N VAL A 592 16.30 -11.61 1.68
CA VAL A 592 17.04 -12.34 0.66
C VAL A 592 16.99 -13.83 0.92
N ASN A 593 16.55 -14.63 -0.07
CA ASN A 593 16.60 -16.08 0.02
C ASN A 593 18.05 -16.57 0.04
N PRO A 594 18.46 -17.37 1.04
CA PRO A 594 19.82 -17.91 1.12
C PRO A 594 20.10 -19.02 0.07
N ASN A 595 19.10 -19.48 -0.68
CA ASN A 595 19.14 -20.61 -1.63
C ASN A 595 19.50 -21.97 -1.01
N SER A 596 19.70 -22.02 0.30
CA SER A 596 20.12 -23.25 1.02
C SER A 596 18.93 -24.09 1.53
N GLY A 597 17.70 -23.56 1.42
CA GLY A 597 16.53 -24.14 2.07
C GLY A 597 16.36 -23.74 3.54
N GLU A 598 17.34 -23.05 4.13
CA GLU A 598 17.18 -22.47 5.46
C GLU A 598 16.14 -21.32 5.45
N SER A 599 15.59 -21.01 6.63
CA SER A 599 14.79 -19.80 6.83
C SER A 599 15.66 -18.55 6.59
N PRO A 600 15.22 -17.57 5.77
CA PRO A 600 15.97 -16.34 5.56
C PRO A 600 16.32 -15.58 6.84
N ALA A 601 15.41 -15.56 7.82
CA ALA A 601 15.63 -14.92 9.11
C ALA A 601 16.73 -15.60 9.96
N LEU A 602 17.05 -16.87 9.69
CA LEU A 602 17.94 -17.70 10.49
C LEU A 602 19.15 -18.24 9.71
N ALA A 603 19.24 -17.92 8.43
CA ALA A 603 20.24 -18.50 7.51
C ALA A 603 21.68 -18.29 7.98
N ARG A 604 22.49 -19.35 7.82
CA ARG A 604 23.92 -19.37 8.18
C ARG A 604 24.85 -19.64 7.01
N ALA A 605 24.34 -20.32 5.98
CA ALA A 605 25.13 -20.80 4.86
C ALA A 605 24.44 -20.51 3.53
N PRO A 606 24.41 -19.24 3.07
CA PRO A 606 23.89 -18.93 1.76
C PRO A 606 24.74 -19.58 0.66
N ARG A 607 24.11 -19.95 -0.45
CA ARG A 607 24.77 -20.49 -1.64
C ARG A 607 24.35 -19.73 -2.89
N ILE A 608 25.20 -19.72 -3.90
CA ILE A 608 24.84 -19.26 -5.23
C ILE A 608 23.90 -20.31 -5.86
N ALA A 609 22.83 -19.85 -6.47
CA ALA A 609 21.89 -20.65 -7.24
C ALA A 609 22.03 -20.36 -8.74
N VAL A 610 21.95 -21.39 -9.58
CA VAL A 610 21.77 -21.24 -11.02
C VAL A 610 20.30 -21.44 -11.33
N ASN A 611 19.64 -20.34 -11.67
CA ASN A 611 18.21 -20.29 -11.97
C ASN A 611 17.98 -20.22 -13.47
N THR A 612 17.00 -20.96 -13.97
CA THR A 612 16.66 -21.04 -15.38
C THR A 612 15.20 -20.68 -15.59
N VAL A 613 14.92 -19.86 -16.61
CA VAL A 613 13.57 -19.55 -17.11
C VAL A 613 13.42 -20.17 -18.49
N TYR A 614 12.37 -20.97 -18.69
CA TYR A 614 12.07 -21.64 -19.94
C TYR A 614 11.16 -20.78 -20.81
N LEU A 615 11.43 -20.77 -22.12
CA LEU A 615 10.83 -19.86 -23.10
C LEU A 615 10.20 -20.59 -24.28
N GLY A 616 10.39 -21.93 -24.34
CA GLY A 616 10.02 -22.77 -25.50
C GLY A 616 8.52 -23.14 -25.49
N THR A 617 8.12 -23.82 -26.59
CA THR A 617 6.71 -24.20 -26.82
C THR A 617 6.12 -25.12 -25.75
N GLU A 618 6.94 -25.96 -25.10
CA GLU A 618 6.48 -26.88 -24.05
C GLU A 618 6.34 -26.16 -22.70
N HIS A 619 7.10 -25.09 -22.49
CA HIS A 619 7.15 -24.33 -21.23
C HIS A 619 7.14 -22.82 -21.52
N PRO A 620 6.03 -22.26 -22.04
CA PRO A 620 5.96 -20.89 -22.53
C PRO A 620 5.75 -19.89 -21.38
N SER A 621 6.84 -19.41 -20.78
CA SER A 621 6.77 -18.32 -19.82
C SER A 621 6.19 -17.06 -20.44
N HIS A 622 5.31 -16.38 -19.73
CA HIS A 622 4.62 -15.21 -20.27
C HIS A 622 4.15 -14.22 -19.19
N LEU A 623 4.03 -12.96 -19.60
CA LEU A 623 3.38 -11.87 -18.88
C LEU A 623 1.93 -11.75 -19.36
N VAL A 624 0.98 -11.58 -18.45
CA VAL A 624 -0.42 -11.29 -18.76
C VAL A 624 -0.72 -9.84 -18.37
N LEU A 625 -1.11 -9.02 -19.35
CA LEU A 625 -1.45 -7.62 -19.15
C LEU A 625 -2.95 -7.38 -19.38
N PRO A 626 -3.59 -6.60 -18.47
CA PRO A 626 -4.97 -6.17 -18.59
C PRO A 626 -5.06 -4.96 -19.54
N ILE A 627 -5.16 -5.20 -20.84
CA ILE A 627 -5.25 -4.15 -21.86
C ILE A 627 -6.68 -3.65 -21.99
N VAL A 628 -6.83 -2.33 -21.97
CA VAL A 628 -8.11 -1.64 -22.18
C VAL A 628 -8.01 -0.78 -23.43
N PRO A 629 -8.99 -0.84 -24.36
CA PRO A 629 -9.03 0.05 -25.51
C PRO A 629 -9.04 1.52 -25.08
N VAL A 630 -8.11 2.33 -25.58
CA VAL A 630 -7.95 3.74 -25.18
C VAL A 630 -9.24 4.54 -25.37
N ASN A 631 -10.01 4.24 -26.43
CA ASN A 631 -11.29 4.86 -26.72
C ASN A 631 -12.45 4.44 -25.79
N ALA A 632 -12.27 3.38 -24.98
CA ALA A 632 -13.23 2.96 -23.96
C ALA A 632 -13.01 3.66 -22.60
N LEU A 633 -11.88 4.38 -22.44
CA LEU A 633 -11.55 5.10 -21.21
C LEU A 633 -12.38 6.38 -21.12
N ARG A 634 -13.22 6.48 -20.10
CA ARG A 634 -14.05 7.66 -19.83
C ARG A 634 -13.32 8.59 -18.87
N SER A 635 -12.91 9.77 -19.34
CA SER A 635 -12.33 10.80 -18.48
C SER A 635 -13.37 11.47 -17.58
N LEU A 636 -12.95 11.99 -16.44
CA LEU A 636 -13.78 12.83 -15.56
C LEU A 636 -14.32 14.07 -16.29
N GLU A 637 -13.52 14.65 -17.17
CA GLU A 637 -13.91 15.84 -17.95
C GLU A 637 -15.07 15.58 -18.92
N ALA A 638 -15.16 14.38 -19.50
CA ALA A 638 -16.22 14.03 -20.45
C ALA A 638 -17.60 13.87 -19.80
N LEU A 639 -17.68 13.72 -18.47
CA LEU A 639 -18.94 13.55 -17.74
C LEU A 639 -19.46 14.85 -17.10
N THR A 640 -18.65 15.91 -17.07
CA THR A 640 -19.07 17.25 -16.62
C THR A 640 -19.66 18.11 -17.74
N ASP A 641 -19.62 17.64 -19.00
CA ASP A 641 -20.30 18.33 -20.13
C ASP A 641 -21.78 17.92 -20.16
N PRO A 642 -22.71 18.87 -19.83
CA PRO A 642 -24.15 18.61 -19.82
C PRO A 642 -24.74 18.28 -21.22
N ASN A 643 -23.95 18.30 -22.30
CA ASN A 643 -24.38 18.02 -23.67
C ASN A 643 -24.18 16.56 -24.12
N HIS A 644 -23.67 15.68 -23.24
CA HIS A 644 -23.45 14.26 -23.52
C HIS A 644 -24.34 13.32 -22.68
N ALA A 645 -25.57 13.74 -22.30
CA ALA A 645 -26.57 12.90 -21.65
C ALA A 645 -27.58 12.35 -22.68
#